data_16048bf85264dcfd90acf29ce33bef8a
#
_entry.id   16048bf85264dcfd90acf29ce33bef8a
#
_cell.length_a   1.000
_cell.length_b   1.000
_cell.length_c   1.000
_cell.angle_alpha   90.00
_cell.angle_beta   90.00
_cell.angle_gamma   90.00
#
_symmetry.space_group_name_H-M   'P 1'
#
loop_
_entity.id
_entity.type
_entity.pdbx_description
1 polymer ?
#
loop_
_entity_poly.entity_id
_entity_poly.type
_entity_poly.pdbx_seq_one_letter_code
_entity_poly.pdbx_strand_id
1 'polypeptide(L)'
;NLELTMSPLDNDNWSVSVELPDDIGEFGYRYIVRDCDNGNERHEWGAPHRFIPPAKGTGTITLYDHWNDRPEGNPYYSSAFTECICARRHRDGKTIPAKGHVTIRVSAPMVKPDEVLAISGNLPAMGQWDPRHAVRMSDAGYPVWEVNIDVTSLTFPAEYKFLSLKKDSGEVSAWEYGRNRTLYIHKSDSLQQEAVVVDGLHFRTGGTPWRGAGVAIPVFSLRSEDDFGVGDFMDLKLMVDWAVRTGQKFVQLLPINDTTMTHTWRDSYPYNANSTFALHPLYLRISELGRLDDPVRQKYYDNMATELNALKEVDYERAAQGKAEFTREFFAQDGELTVNSNDFKEFVERNRKWLMPYAVFCVLRDRHNTSDFSCWGEFAVYDERKATRFAEDNAYDINYVYFIQYHLDRQMRHVRSYAHAKGVALKGDIPIGISRTSVDAWQSPQLFYLDSQAGAPPDDFSVLGQNWGFPTYNWEEMSRDGFAWWKARFRKMSEYFDAYRIDHILGFFRIWQIPLDAVHGLLGVFHPALPFQPEELRERYSFWLDPDLHASPYIMDHFLADFFGEYAEEARSRFMNPAGYGRLKLKEGFNSQRKVTEYFAHEMKTSKNERLCSGLMGLIDNVLFIEDPYEKGKYHPRITAQYSY
;
A
#
# COMPACT_ATOMS: atom_id res chain seq x y z
N ASN A 1 -23.51 -3.88 20.66
CA ASN A 1 -23.36 -2.43 20.43
C ASN A 1 -24.68 -1.77 20.81
N LEU A 2 -24.64 -0.75 21.69
CA LEU A 2 -25.77 0.08 22.09
C LEU A 2 -25.66 1.42 21.36
N GLU A 3 -26.72 1.87 20.74
CA GLU A 3 -26.83 3.19 20.10
C GLU A 3 -27.76 4.06 20.94
N LEU A 4 -27.34 5.26 21.28
CA LEU A 4 -28.09 6.21 22.11
C LEU A 4 -28.20 7.54 21.39
N THR A 5 -29.39 8.11 21.37
CA THR A 5 -29.63 9.44 20.78
C THR A 5 -29.37 10.51 21.84
N MET A 6 -28.51 11.49 21.49
CA MET A 6 -28.25 12.67 22.34
C MET A 6 -29.30 13.75 22.12
N SER A 7 -29.59 14.51 23.16
CA SER A 7 -30.47 15.67 23.12
C SER A 7 -29.65 16.97 23.15
N PRO A 8 -30.03 18.04 22.42
CA PRO A 8 -29.37 19.32 22.51
C PRO A 8 -29.51 19.91 23.92
N LEU A 9 -28.41 20.33 24.47
CA LEU A 9 -28.36 21.03 25.76
C LEU A 9 -28.42 22.56 25.56
N ASP A 10 -27.68 23.04 24.57
CA ASP A 10 -27.67 24.42 24.08
C ASP A 10 -27.29 24.44 22.58
N ASN A 11 -26.89 25.59 22.02
CA ASN A 11 -26.56 25.72 20.60
C ASN A 11 -25.35 24.88 20.15
N ASP A 12 -24.43 24.59 21.05
CA ASP A 12 -23.15 23.95 20.73
C ASP A 12 -22.95 22.62 21.44
N ASN A 13 -23.81 22.29 22.45
CA ASN A 13 -23.62 21.12 23.29
C ASN A 13 -24.80 20.17 23.21
N TRP A 14 -24.49 18.89 23.28
CA TRP A 14 -25.45 17.79 23.28
C TRP A 14 -25.20 16.92 24.51
N SER A 15 -26.24 16.34 25.08
CA SER A 15 -26.12 15.49 26.27
C SER A 15 -26.92 14.19 26.15
N VAL A 16 -26.42 13.18 26.83
CA VAL A 16 -27.12 11.90 27.07
C VAL A 16 -26.72 11.38 28.44
N SER A 17 -27.66 10.82 29.16
CA SER A 17 -27.42 10.13 30.44
C SER A 17 -27.68 8.65 30.28
N VAL A 18 -26.78 7.83 30.81
CA VAL A 18 -26.79 6.36 30.66
C VAL A 18 -26.57 5.74 32.03
N GLU A 19 -27.40 4.78 32.39
CA GLU A 19 -27.13 3.92 33.55
C GLU A 19 -26.20 2.80 33.15
N LEU A 20 -25.08 2.67 33.86
CA LEU A 20 -24.08 1.63 33.62
C LEU A 20 -24.21 0.52 34.64
N PRO A 21 -23.99 -0.76 34.27
CA PRO A 21 -23.92 -1.86 35.26
C PRO A 21 -22.78 -1.65 36.26
N ASP A 22 -22.98 -2.09 37.51
CA ASP A 22 -22.00 -1.94 38.61
C ASP A 22 -20.67 -2.70 38.34
N ASP A 23 -20.70 -3.69 37.46
CA ASP A 23 -19.58 -4.55 37.11
C ASP A 23 -18.94 -4.18 35.77
N ILE A 24 -19.35 -3.06 35.15
CA ILE A 24 -18.79 -2.62 33.89
C ILE A 24 -17.30 -2.29 34.02
N GLY A 25 -16.49 -2.95 33.23
CA GLY A 25 -15.06 -2.65 33.10
C GLY A 25 -14.79 -1.47 32.17
N GLU A 26 -13.62 -1.48 31.53
CA GLU A 26 -13.29 -0.52 30.46
C GLU A 26 -14.28 -0.65 29.31
N PHE A 27 -14.81 0.48 28.83
CA PHE A 27 -15.64 0.52 27.63
C PHE A 27 -15.19 1.63 26.68
N GLY A 28 -15.47 1.39 25.38
CA GLY A 28 -15.22 2.37 24.32
C GLY A 28 -16.53 2.86 23.72
N TYR A 29 -16.56 4.14 23.35
CA TYR A 29 -17.69 4.76 22.68
C TYR A 29 -17.22 5.75 21.62
N ARG A 30 -18.14 6.16 20.72
CA ARG A 30 -17.87 7.08 19.62
C ARG A 30 -19.12 7.88 19.32
N TYR A 31 -18.93 9.13 18.91
CA TYR A 31 -20.00 9.98 18.46
C TYR A 31 -20.22 9.84 16.95
N ILE A 32 -21.48 9.88 16.55
CA ILE A 32 -21.93 9.80 15.16
C ILE A 32 -22.96 10.89 14.95
N VAL A 33 -22.80 11.69 13.89
CA VAL A 33 -23.82 12.64 13.43
C VAL A 33 -24.53 12.01 12.24
N ARG A 34 -25.85 11.87 12.33
CA ARG A 34 -26.69 11.37 11.25
C ARG A 34 -27.53 12.50 10.68
N ASP A 35 -27.45 12.70 9.37
CA ASP A 35 -28.28 13.64 8.65
C ASP A 35 -29.72 13.08 8.61
N CYS A 36 -30.68 13.88 9.11
CA CYS A 36 -32.09 13.45 9.20
C CYS A 36 -32.78 13.38 7.83
N ASP A 37 -32.29 14.12 6.83
CA ASP A 37 -32.93 14.21 5.53
C ASP A 37 -32.54 13.08 4.58
N ASN A 38 -31.28 12.64 4.63
CA ASN A 38 -30.73 11.66 3.70
C ASN A 38 -30.13 10.41 4.36
N GLY A 39 -30.06 10.36 5.70
CA GLY A 39 -29.54 9.24 6.47
C GLY A 39 -28.02 9.09 6.43
N ASN A 40 -27.28 10.04 5.84
CA ASN A 40 -25.84 10.01 5.80
C ASN A 40 -25.23 10.15 7.20
N GLU A 41 -24.19 9.38 7.47
CA GLU A 41 -23.49 9.38 8.75
C GLU A 41 -22.12 10.00 8.64
N ARG A 42 -21.79 10.89 9.60
CA ARG A 42 -20.44 11.40 9.83
C ARG A 42 -19.97 10.86 11.18
N HIS A 43 -18.87 10.14 11.15
CA HIS A 43 -18.23 9.56 12.33
C HIS A 43 -17.05 10.43 12.76
N GLU A 44 -16.80 10.45 14.06
CA GLU A 44 -15.57 11.03 14.60
C GLU A 44 -14.32 10.38 13.99
N TRP A 45 -13.27 11.18 13.86
CA TRP A 45 -11.97 10.70 13.44
C TRP A 45 -11.19 10.05 14.59
N GLY A 46 -10.39 9.04 14.26
CA GLY A 46 -9.45 8.42 15.20
C GLY A 46 -10.02 7.20 15.94
N ALA A 47 -9.38 6.85 17.05
CA ALA A 47 -9.81 5.76 17.91
C ALA A 47 -11.05 6.14 18.72
N PRO A 48 -11.89 5.17 19.11
CA PRO A 48 -12.97 5.43 20.04
C PRO A 48 -12.47 6.05 21.35
N HIS A 49 -13.29 6.91 21.97
CA HIS A 49 -13.08 7.31 23.35
C HIS A 49 -13.07 6.07 24.26
N ARG A 50 -12.26 6.09 25.28
CA ARG A 50 -12.16 4.99 26.24
C ARG A 50 -12.34 5.51 27.66
N PHE A 51 -13.15 4.84 28.42
CA PHE A 51 -13.37 5.16 29.82
C PHE A 51 -13.23 3.93 30.72
N ILE A 52 -12.52 4.11 31.83
CA ILE A 52 -12.39 3.10 32.87
C ILE A 52 -13.11 3.71 34.11
N PRO A 53 -14.27 3.17 34.50
CA PRO A 53 -14.96 3.63 35.68
C PRO A 53 -14.08 3.46 36.94
N PRO A 54 -14.17 4.38 37.92
CA PRO A 54 -13.54 4.17 39.22
C PRO A 54 -14.11 2.91 39.90
N ALA A 55 -13.25 2.16 40.57
CA ALA A 55 -13.65 0.92 41.21
C ALA A 55 -14.69 1.17 42.30
N LYS A 56 -15.91 0.63 42.15
CA LYS A 56 -17.05 0.66 43.05
C LYS A 56 -17.49 2.05 43.50
N GLY A 57 -18.41 2.61 42.79
CA GLY A 57 -19.12 3.83 43.20
C GLY A 57 -20.55 3.80 42.70
N THR A 58 -21.48 4.23 43.53
CA THR A 58 -22.89 4.44 43.18
C THR A 58 -23.13 5.90 42.74
N GLY A 59 -22.09 6.57 42.27
CA GLY A 59 -22.13 8.00 41.96
C GLY A 59 -22.23 8.33 40.48
N THR A 60 -22.49 9.59 40.18
CA THR A 60 -22.55 10.13 38.84
C THR A 60 -21.14 10.44 38.29
N ILE A 61 -20.92 10.13 37.04
CA ILE A 61 -19.70 10.44 36.28
C ILE A 61 -20.10 11.35 35.15
N THR A 62 -19.41 12.47 34.93
CA THR A 62 -19.64 13.36 33.80
C THR A 62 -18.43 13.38 32.87
N LEU A 63 -18.69 13.13 31.60
CA LEU A 63 -17.70 13.22 30.52
C LEU A 63 -18.02 14.46 29.67
N TYR A 64 -17.06 15.38 29.59
CA TYR A 64 -17.10 16.57 28.74
C TYR A 64 -16.23 16.30 27.53
N ASP A 65 -16.79 15.71 26.49
CA ASP A 65 -16.07 15.31 25.30
C ASP A 65 -16.13 16.36 24.22
N HIS A 66 -15.04 16.53 23.52
CA HIS A 66 -14.99 17.33 22.31
C HIS A 66 -15.11 16.42 21.10
N TRP A 67 -15.90 16.85 20.09
CA TRP A 67 -15.96 16.14 18.82
C TRP A 67 -14.58 16.06 18.17
N ASN A 68 -14.15 14.86 17.79
CA ASN A 68 -12.86 14.63 17.18
C ASN A 68 -12.94 14.81 15.65
N ASP A 69 -12.59 16.00 15.18
CA ASP A 69 -12.26 16.20 13.77
C ASP A 69 -10.82 15.76 13.49
N ARG A 70 -10.52 15.49 12.22
CA ARG A 70 -9.16 15.14 11.81
C ARG A 70 -8.21 16.31 12.10
N PRO A 71 -7.25 16.19 13.00
CA PRO A 71 -6.36 17.30 13.35
C PRO A 71 -5.35 17.60 12.26
N GLU A 72 -4.82 18.83 12.21
CA GLU A 72 -3.74 19.22 11.26
C GLU A 72 -2.52 18.31 11.38
N GLY A 73 -2.15 17.91 12.59
CA GLY A 73 -1.07 16.97 12.88
C GLY A 73 -1.41 15.50 12.71
N ASN A 74 -2.44 15.15 11.90
CA ASN A 74 -2.90 13.76 11.74
C ASN A 74 -1.82 12.75 11.34
N PRO A 75 -0.76 13.07 10.55
CA PRO A 75 0.31 12.11 10.27
C PRO A 75 1.02 11.58 11.52
N TYR A 76 1.09 12.37 12.60
CA TYR A 76 1.70 11.95 13.86
C TYR A 76 0.96 10.84 14.59
N TYR A 77 -0.28 10.55 14.20
CA TYR A 77 -1.07 9.43 14.74
C TYR A 77 -0.81 8.10 14.05
N SER A 78 0.01 8.08 13.00
CA SER A 78 0.41 6.84 12.35
C SER A 78 1.39 6.04 13.21
N SER A 79 1.49 4.72 12.97
CA SER A 79 2.42 3.83 13.67
C SER A 79 3.88 4.27 13.51
N ALA A 80 4.23 4.93 12.41
CA ALA A 80 5.55 5.53 12.20
C ALA A 80 5.97 6.45 13.36
N PHE A 81 5.02 7.18 13.94
CA PHE A 81 5.28 8.06 15.08
C PHE A 81 4.93 7.40 16.39
N THR A 82 3.72 6.89 16.56
CA THR A 82 3.21 6.38 17.84
C THR A 82 3.90 5.10 18.31
N GLU A 83 4.30 4.23 17.39
CA GLU A 83 4.94 2.96 17.70
C GLU A 83 6.45 2.95 17.43
N CYS A 84 6.98 3.97 16.71
CA CYS A 84 8.38 4.03 16.31
C CYS A 84 9.07 5.32 16.77
N ILE A 85 8.92 6.42 16.04
CA ILE A 85 9.74 7.64 16.22
C ILE A 85 9.51 8.30 17.56
N CYS A 86 8.25 8.36 18.03
CA CYS A 86 7.85 8.96 19.30
C CYS A 86 7.40 7.90 20.32
N ALA A 87 7.63 6.62 20.05
CA ALA A 87 7.22 5.53 20.92
C ALA A 87 7.76 5.66 22.35
N ARG A 88 6.91 5.37 23.33
CA ARG A 88 7.25 5.41 24.77
C ARG A 88 7.60 4.01 25.25
N ARG A 89 8.84 3.80 25.70
CA ARG A 89 9.30 2.50 26.24
C ARG A 89 8.94 2.33 27.70
N HIS A 90 9.03 3.43 28.47
CA HIS A 90 8.64 3.49 29.87
C HIS A 90 7.52 4.52 29.98
N ARG A 91 6.40 4.10 30.51
CA ARG A 91 5.21 4.93 30.71
C ARG A 91 4.97 5.14 32.18
N ASP A 92 4.45 6.31 32.51
CA ASP A 92 4.04 6.62 33.90
C ASP A 92 2.86 5.75 34.33
N GLY A 93 2.54 5.76 35.63
CA GLY A 93 1.34 5.11 36.14
C GLY A 93 0.06 5.73 35.57
N LYS A 94 -1.00 4.94 35.49
CA LYS A 94 -2.32 5.42 35.03
C LYS A 94 -2.84 6.49 35.98
N THR A 95 -3.36 7.58 35.42
CA THR A 95 -4.16 8.56 36.12
C THR A 95 -5.56 8.00 36.33
N ILE A 96 -6.02 7.96 37.56
CA ILE A 96 -7.36 7.49 37.89
C ILE A 96 -8.23 8.73 38.19
N PRO A 97 -9.39 8.89 37.52
CA PRO A 97 -10.34 9.93 37.84
C PRO A 97 -10.73 9.86 39.34
N ALA A 98 -10.75 10.99 40.03
CA ALA A 98 -10.99 11.05 41.46
C ALA A 98 -12.00 12.12 41.79
N LYS A 99 -12.77 11.89 42.87
CA LYS A 99 -13.72 12.86 43.39
C LYS A 99 -13.05 14.18 43.80
N GLY A 100 -13.66 15.29 43.45
CA GLY A 100 -13.10 16.63 43.69
C GLY A 100 -11.98 17.03 42.70
N HIS A 101 -11.73 16.22 41.67
CA HIS A 101 -10.77 16.52 40.61
C HIS A 101 -11.45 16.53 39.23
N VAL A 102 -10.87 17.27 38.31
CA VAL A 102 -11.13 17.12 36.86
C VAL A 102 -9.95 16.45 36.21
N THR A 103 -10.21 15.36 35.51
CA THR A 103 -9.22 14.67 34.68
C THR A 103 -9.25 15.29 33.28
N ILE A 104 -8.13 15.86 32.84
CA ILE A 104 -7.99 16.44 31.53
C ILE A 104 -7.15 15.49 30.66
N ARG A 105 -7.69 15.13 29.50
CA ARG A 105 -7.05 14.26 28.51
C ARG A 105 -6.73 15.05 27.24
N VAL A 106 -5.55 14.84 26.70
CA VAL A 106 -5.14 15.44 25.44
C VAL A 106 -4.31 14.47 24.61
N SER A 107 -4.62 14.35 23.35
CA SER A 107 -3.86 13.55 22.42
C SER A 107 -2.67 14.34 21.88
N ALA A 108 -1.45 13.85 22.14
CA ALA A 108 -0.20 14.51 21.73
C ALA A 108 0.87 13.49 21.30
N PRO A 109 0.70 12.85 20.13
CA PRO A 109 1.62 11.81 19.65
C PRO A 109 3.02 12.31 19.29
N MET A 110 3.19 13.61 19.01
CA MET A 110 4.46 14.21 18.59
C MET A 110 5.42 14.52 19.71
N VAL A 111 5.00 14.41 20.97
CA VAL A 111 5.88 14.66 22.13
C VAL A 111 6.98 13.61 22.17
N LYS A 112 8.23 14.04 22.09
CA LYS A 112 9.39 13.14 21.98
C LYS A 112 9.60 12.28 23.23
N PRO A 113 10.29 11.13 23.14
CA PRO A 113 10.55 10.24 24.28
C PRO A 113 11.29 10.90 25.45
N ASP A 114 12.15 11.89 25.17
CA ASP A 114 12.90 12.69 26.17
C ASP A 114 12.11 13.89 26.72
N GLU A 115 10.84 14.04 26.31
CA GLU A 115 9.95 15.13 26.73
C GLU A 115 8.75 14.60 27.52
N VAL A 116 8.16 15.46 28.33
CA VAL A 116 6.89 15.23 29.02
C VAL A 116 5.91 16.36 28.67
N LEU A 117 4.65 16.02 28.49
CA LEU A 117 3.61 17.02 28.33
C LEU A 117 3.21 17.58 29.70
N ALA A 118 2.89 18.86 29.74
CA ALA A 118 2.41 19.53 30.92
C ALA A 118 1.27 20.49 30.59
N ILE A 119 0.49 20.88 31.61
CA ILE A 119 -0.52 21.93 31.50
C ILE A 119 -0.09 23.12 32.36
N SER A 120 -0.21 24.33 31.81
CA SER A 120 -0.04 25.58 32.57
C SER A 120 -1.19 26.53 32.27
N GLY A 121 -1.60 27.30 33.29
CA GLY A 121 -2.76 28.18 33.20
C GLY A 121 -2.71 29.34 34.13
N ASN A 122 -3.78 30.16 34.17
CA ASN A 122 -3.88 31.38 34.95
C ASN A 122 -4.03 31.16 36.48
N LEU A 123 -4.24 29.92 36.90
CA LEU A 123 -4.51 29.61 38.31
C LEU A 123 -3.30 28.97 39.01
N PRO A 124 -3.15 29.10 40.35
CA PRO A 124 -2.08 28.44 41.09
C PRO A 124 -2.01 26.92 40.88
N ALA A 125 -3.16 26.24 40.82
CA ALA A 125 -3.25 24.81 40.53
C ALA A 125 -2.71 24.41 39.14
N MET A 126 -2.52 25.37 38.25
CA MET A 126 -2.00 25.21 36.91
C MET A 126 -0.67 25.97 36.68
N GLY A 127 0.01 26.40 37.77
CA GLY A 127 1.34 27.00 37.74
C GLY A 127 1.40 28.45 37.28
N GLN A 128 0.28 29.19 37.19
CA GLN A 128 0.22 30.63 36.91
C GLN A 128 1.08 31.09 35.68
N TRP A 129 1.03 30.32 34.60
CA TRP A 129 1.82 30.52 33.38
C TRP A 129 3.35 30.38 33.58
N ASP A 130 3.83 29.96 34.74
CA ASP A 130 5.26 29.64 34.93
C ASP A 130 5.52 28.18 34.56
N PRO A 131 6.32 27.91 33.50
CA PRO A 131 6.61 26.54 33.10
C PRO A 131 7.27 25.67 34.18
N ARG A 132 7.96 26.29 35.15
CA ARG A 132 8.60 25.59 36.26
C ARG A 132 7.58 24.99 37.23
N HIS A 133 6.39 25.56 37.25
CA HIS A 133 5.27 25.14 38.09
C HIS A 133 4.13 24.46 37.27
N ALA A 134 4.36 24.26 35.96
CA ALA A 134 3.40 23.55 35.13
C ALA A 134 3.17 22.11 35.63
N VAL A 135 1.93 21.64 35.59
CA VAL A 135 1.55 20.31 36.08
C VAL A 135 1.86 19.29 35.00
N ARG A 136 2.79 18.38 35.29
CA ARG A 136 3.17 17.31 34.37
C ARG A 136 2.05 16.30 34.18
N MET A 137 1.87 15.81 32.97
CA MET A 137 0.83 14.85 32.60
C MET A 137 1.42 13.44 32.49
N SER A 138 0.61 12.45 32.83
CA SER A 138 0.94 11.03 32.66
C SER A 138 0.84 10.60 31.19
N ASP A 139 1.79 9.80 30.72
CA ASP A 139 1.82 9.18 29.39
C ASP A 139 1.37 7.70 29.40
N ALA A 140 0.73 7.24 30.49
CA ALA A 140 0.27 5.85 30.62
C ALA A 140 -0.63 5.41 29.46
N GLY A 141 -1.48 6.31 28.99
CA GLY A 141 -2.40 6.14 27.86
C GLY A 141 -1.85 6.62 26.51
N TYR A 142 -0.53 6.85 26.36
CA TYR A 142 0.05 7.40 25.13
C TYR A 142 -0.55 6.75 23.85
N PRO A 143 -0.93 7.54 22.86
CA PRO A 143 -0.66 8.97 22.62
C PRO A 143 -1.57 9.94 23.38
N VAL A 144 -2.48 9.47 24.23
CA VAL A 144 -3.31 10.31 25.11
C VAL A 144 -2.58 10.54 26.42
N TRP A 145 -2.48 11.80 26.82
CA TRP A 145 -1.89 12.23 28.07
C TRP A 145 -2.97 12.67 29.05
N GLU A 146 -2.77 12.40 30.31
CA GLU A 146 -3.78 12.63 31.36
C GLU A 146 -3.21 13.37 32.58
N VAL A 147 -4.02 14.22 33.17
CA VAL A 147 -3.71 14.91 34.44
C VAL A 147 -4.96 15.11 35.26
N ASN A 148 -4.86 14.99 36.57
CA ASN A 148 -5.89 15.37 37.55
C ASN A 148 -5.60 16.76 38.10
N ILE A 149 -6.58 17.66 38.06
CA ILE A 149 -6.51 19.00 38.64
C ILE A 149 -7.57 19.09 39.74
N ASP A 150 -7.17 19.54 40.93
CA ASP A 150 -8.07 19.74 42.05
C ASP A 150 -9.07 20.88 41.77
N VAL A 151 -10.36 20.54 41.70
CA VAL A 151 -11.44 21.46 41.38
C VAL A 151 -11.65 22.50 42.47
N THR A 152 -11.35 22.18 43.73
CA THR A 152 -11.53 23.10 44.84
C THR A 152 -10.68 24.36 44.72
N SER A 153 -9.54 24.23 44.06
CA SER A 153 -8.58 25.31 43.76
C SER A 153 -8.89 26.09 42.48
N LEU A 154 -9.93 25.70 41.71
CA LEU A 154 -10.29 26.36 40.45
C LEU A 154 -11.29 27.50 40.68
N THR A 155 -11.01 28.61 40.05
CA THR A 155 -11.96 29.72 39.82
C THR A 155 -12.21 29.87 38.31
N PHE A 156 -13.45 30.06 37.92
CA PHE A 156 -13.83 30.13 36.51
C PHE A 156 -14.02 31.60 36.05
N PRO A 157 -13.63 31.93 34.78
CA PRO A 157 -13.05 31.06 33.78
C PRO A 157 -11.59 30.67 34.08
N ALA A 158 -11.25 29.38 33.97
CA ALA A 158 -9.89 28.90 34.06
C ALA A 158 -9.28 28.79 32.68
N GLU A 159 -8.24 29.60 32.41
CA GLU A 159 -7.52 29.58 31.16
C GLU A 159 -6.25 28.74 31.26
N TYR A 160 -5.93 27.97 30.23
CA TYR A 160 -4.75 27.10 30.18
C TYR A 160 -4.21 26.88 28.80
N LYS A 161 -3.00 26.32 28.70
CA LYS A 161 -2.34 25.75 27.52
C LYS A 161 -1.57 24.50 27.89
N PHE A 162 -1.36 23.66 26.89
CA PHE A 162 -0.40 22.58 26.99
C PHE A 162 0.98 23.03 26.51
N LEU A 163 2.03 22.42 27.09
CA LEU A 163 3.41 22.62 26.70
C LEU A 163 4.21 21.32 26.86
N SER A 164 5.24 21.15 26.03
CA SER A 164 6.20 20.06 26.21
C SER A 164 7.46 20.56 26.93
N LEU A 165 7.95 19.78 27.88
CA LEU A 165 9.11 20.06 28.70
C LEU A 165 10.14 18.96 28.53
N LYS A 166 11.44 19.28 28.50
CA LYS A 166 12.51 18.30 28.62
C LYS A 166 12.43 17.60 29.98
N LYS A 167 12.48 16.25 30.00
CA LYS A 167 12.38 15.46 31.23
C LYS A 167 13.50 15.82 32.24
N ASP A 168 14.71 15.97 31.72
CA ASP A 168 15.91 16.13 32.56
C ASP A 168 16.08 17.57 33.04
N SER A 169 15.93 18.58 32.16
CA SER A 169 16.18 19.99 32.51
C SER A 169 14.94 20.76 32.93
N GLY A 170 13.74 20.28 32.57
CA GLY A 170 12.49 21.02 32.72
C GLY A 170 12.35 22.22 31.77
N GLU A 171 13.27 22.34 30.81
CA GLU A 171 13.24 23.40 29.81
C GLU A 171 12.05 23.23 28.85
N VAL A 172 11.43 24.35 28.48
CA VAL A 172 10.31 24.34 27.53
C VAL A 172 10.79 24.00 26.12
N SER A 173 10.31 22.91 25.58
CA SER A 173 10.55 22.54 24.18
C SER A 173 9.55 23.22 23.25
N ALA A 174 8.29 23.25 23.61
CA ALA A 174 7.25 23.92 22.82
C ALA A 174 6.00 24.21 23.64
N TRP A 175 5.36 25.36 23.36
CA TRP A 175 3.99 25.63 23.75
C TRP A 175 3.04 25.23 22.63
N GLU A 176 1.82 24.79 22.97
CA GLU A 176 0.81 24.58 21.95
C GLU A 176 0.47 25.89 21.20
N TYR A 177 0.16 25.79 19.94
CA TYR A 177 -0.15 26.94 19.09
C TYR A 177 -1.55 27.49 19.32
N GLY A 178 -1.76 28.76 18.94
CA GLY A 178 -3.06 29.43 18.98
C GLY A 178 -3.41 30.05 20.33
N ARG A 179 -4.70 30.32 20.54
CA ARG A 179 -5.22 31.01 21.74
C ARG A 179 -5.20 30.08 22.97
N ASN A 180 -5.26 30.68 24.16
CA ASN A 180 -5.48 29.91 25.39
C ASN A 180 -6.77 29.09 25.27
N ARG A 181 -6.79 27.98 25.98
CA ARG A 181 -8.01 27.16 26.13
C ARG A 181 -8.73 27.68 27.38
N THR A 182 -10.05 27.51 27.41
CA THR A 182 -10.86 27.81 28.56
C THR A 182 -11.50 26.50 29.04
N LEU A 183 -11.37 26.21 30.33
CA LEU A 183 -12.00 25.05 30.92
C LEU A 183 -13.45 25.39 31.27
N TYR A 184 -14.40 24.73 30.63
CA TYR A 184 -15.82 24.86 30.87
C TYR A 184 -16.32 23.59 31.56
N ILE A 185 -16.49 23.66 32.90
CA ILE A 185 -17.13 22.62 33.69
C ILE A 185 -18.01 23.28 34.76
N HIS A 186 -19.05 22.61 35.20
CA HIS A 186 -19.85 23.08 36.32
C HIS A 186 -19.18 22.70 37.64
N LYS A 187 -18.73 23.69 38.41
CA LYS A 187 -18.03 23.45 39.67
C LYS A 187 -18.88 22.71 40.69
N SER A 188 -20.20 22.99 40.75
CA SER A 188 -21.13 22.25 41.61
C SER A 188 -21.18 20.77 41.34
N ASP A 189 -21.16 20.41 40.03
CA ASP A 189 -21.23 19.02 39.61
C ASP A 189 -19.94 18.28 39.95
N SER A 190 -18.80 18.91 39.73
CA SER A 190 -17.48 18.30 39.98
C SER A 190 -17.17 18.04 41.44
N LEU A 191 -17.81 18.76 42.37
CA LEU A 191 -17.66 18.50 43.83
C LEU A 191 -18.57 17.36 44.31
N GLN A 192 -19.69 17.11 43.63
CA GLN A 192 -20.69 16.09 43.98
C GLN A 192 -20.50 14.77 43.26
N GLN A 193 -19.89 14.80 42.10
CA GLN A 193 -19.71 13.63 41.21
C GLN A 193 -18.47 12.81 41.56
N GLU A 194 -18.52 11.51 41.25
CA GLU A 194 -17.40 10.58 41.48
C GLU A 194 -16.23 10.83 40.53
N ALA A 195 -16.49 11.30 39.31
CA ALA A 195 -15.47 11.70 38.37
C ALA A 195 -16.00 12.73 37.38
N VAL A 196 -15.12 13.64 36.96
CA VAL A 196 -15.32 14.58 35.87
C VAL A 196 -14.14 14.44 34.92
N VAL A 197 -14.42 14.19 33.65
CA VAL A 197 -13.38 13.99 32.64
C VAL A 197 -13.63 14.93 31.44
N VAL A 198 -12.58 15.60 30.96
CA VAL A 198 -12.55 16.37 29.73
C VAL A 198 -11.69 15.62 28.74
N ASP A 199 -12.27 15.18 27.58
CA ASP A 199 -11.62 14.37 26.59
C ASP A 199 -11.81 14.91 25.17
N GLY A 200 -11.19 14.28 24.16
CA GLY A 200 -11.26 14.70 22.76
C GLY A 200 -10.38 15.91 22.42
N LEU A 201 -9.47 16.30 23.30
CA LEU A 201 -8.53 17.38 23.03
C LEU A 201 -7.33 16.91 22.22
N HIS A 202 -6.84 17.75 21.30
CA HIS A 202 -5.62 17.52 20.53
C HIS A 202 -4.62 18.65 20.78
N PHE A 203 -3.33 18.29 20.95
CA PHE A 203 -2.25 19.27 21.05
C PHE A 203 -2.08 19.99 19.70
N ARG A 204 -2.13 21.31 19.72
CA ARG A 204 -2.03 22.16 18.51
C ARG A 204 -0.57 22.43 18.17
N THR A 205 -0.09 21.83 17.08
CA THR A 205 1.34 21.90 16.68
C THR A 205 1.77 23.16 15.96
N GLY A 206 0.84 24.02 15.53
CA GLY A 206 1.15 25.24 14.79
C GLY A 206 1.72 24.99 13.38
N GLY A 207 1.49 23.80 12.81
CA GLY A 207 1.87 23.51 11.42
C GLY A 207 3.37 23.32 11.18
N THR A 208 4.21 23.24 12.23
CA THR A 208 5.63 22.93 12.03
C THR A 208 5.80 21.50 11.55
N PRO A 209 6.27 21.28 10.29
CA PRO A 209 6.38 19.95 9.74
C PRO A 209 7.53 19.17 10.41
N TRP A 210 7.31 17.90 10.67
CA TRP A 210 8.40 17.00 11.01
C TRP A 210 9.36 16.84 9.82
N ARG A 211 10.64 16.78 10.12
CA ARG A 211 11.69 16.53 9.12
C ARG A 211 12.50 15.31 9.51
N GLY A 212 12.70 14.41 8.55
CA GLY A 212 13.52 13.23 8.70
C GLY A 212 14.11 12.80 7.36
N ALA A 213 15.24 12.12 7.40
CA ALA A 213 15.89 11.51 6.25
C ALA A 213 15.71 9.98 6.29
N GLY A 214 15.77 9.36 5.13
CA GLY A 214 15.78 7.91 4.94
C GLY A 214 16.26 7.56 3.55
N VAL A 215 16.49 6.27 3.30
CA VAL A 215 16.85 5.75 1.97
C VAL A 215 15.79 4.82 1.45
N ALA A 216 15.67 4.74 0.12
CA ALA A 216 14.91 3.74 -0.59
C ALA A 216 15.85 2.65 -1.11
N ILE A 217 15.55 1.40 -0.83
CA ILE A 217 16.39 0.27 -1.22
C ILE A 217 15.56 -0.97 -1.53
N PRO A 218 15.85 -1.73 -2.60
CA PRO A 218 15.26 -3.04 -2.81
C PRO A 218 15.90 -4.07 -1.85
N VAL A 219 15.08 -4.98 -1.30
CA VAL A 219 15.57 -6.03 -0.40
C VAL A 219 16.64 -6.89 -1.07
N PHE A 220 16.44 -7.29 -2.31
CA PHE A 220 17.36 -8.17 -3.05
C PHE A 220 18.75 -7.55 -3.28
N SER A 221 18.91 -6.22 -3.17
CA SER A 221 20.21 -5.56 -3.32
C SER A 221 21.06 -5.52 -2.03
N LEU A 222 20.47 -5.89 -0.90
CA LEU A 222 21.21 -6.05 0.34
C LEU A 222 22.15 -7.26 0.25
N ARG A 223 23.30 -7.17 0.91
CA ARG A 223 24.28 -8.25 0.96
C ARG A 223 24.85 -8.34 2.37
N SER A 224 24.88 -9.57 2.89
CA SER A 224 25.52 -9.89 4.17
C SER A 224 26.31 -11.19 4.07
N GLU A 225 27.04 -11.54 5.12
CA GLU A 225 27.76 -12.82 5.18
C GLU A 225 26.80 -14.00 5.37
N ASP A 226 25.61 -13.75 5.89
CA ASP A 226 24.62 -14.77 6.26
C ASP A 226 23.52 -14.96 5.20
N ASP A 227 23.52 -14.17 4.11
CA ASP A 227 22.54 -14.31 3.05
C ASP A 227 22.84 -15.49 2.10
N PHE A 228 21.98 -15.76 1.15
CA PHE A 228 22.12 -16.84 0.17
C PHE A 228 22.43 -16.27 -1.24
N GLY A 229 23.38 -15.34 -1.33
CA GLY A 229 23.73 -14.65 -2.55
C GLY A 229 22.74 -13.56 -3.01
N VAL A 230 21.73 -13.30 -2.21
CA VAL A 230 20.69 -12.29 -2.45
C VAL A 230 20.14 -11.80 -1.12
N GLY A 231 19.93 -10.49 -1.01
CA GLY A 231 19.36 -9.91 0.20
C GLY A 231 18.00 -10.46 0.58
N ASP A 232 17.78 -10.64 1.85
CA ASP A 232 16.54 -11.16 2.41
C ASP A 232 16.01 -10.30 3.59
N PHE A 233 14.90 -10.70 4.21
CA PHE A 233 14.29 -9.89 5.26
C PHE A 233 15.19 -9.71 6.49
N MET A 234 16.03 -10.68 6.82
CA MET A 234 16.89 -10.56 8.00
C MET A 234 18.03 -9.55 7.80
N ASP A 235 18.46 -9.31 6.55
CA ASP A 235 19.44 -8.29 6.22
C ASP A 235 18.94 -6.86 6.50
N LEU A 236 17.63 -6.68 6.51
CA LEU A 236 17.02 -5.40 6.89
C LEU A 236 17.38 -4.97 8.31
N LYS A 237 17.72 -5.90 9.23
CA LYS A 237 18.18 -5.53 10.58
C LYS A 237 19.50 -4.79 10.53
N LEU A 238 20.43 -5.23 9.67
CA LEU A 238 21.70 -4.55 9.45
C LEU A 238 21.50 -3.18 8.80
N MET A 239 20.54 -3.09 7.86
CA MET A 239 20.16 -1.82 7.24
C MET A 239 19.53 -0.86 8.25
N VAL A 240 18.72 -1.34 9.19
CA VAL A 240 18.18 -0.56 10.31
C VAL A 240 19.29 -0.05 11.21
N ASP A 241 20.28 -0.89 11.56
CA ASP A 241 21.41 -0.48 12.37
C ASP A 241 22.28 0.58 11.67
N TRP A 242 22.44 0.46 10.35
CA TRP A 242 23.10 1.48 9.56
C TRP A 242 22.30 2.79 9.56
N ALA A 243 20.97 2.74 9.41
CA ALA A 243 20.10 3.91 9.46
C ALA A 243 20.22 4.64 10.81
N VAL A 244 20.24 3.90 11.93
CA VAL A 244 20.46 4.46 13.28
C VAL A 244 21.79 5.17 13.37
N ARG A 245 22.89 4.54 12.93
CA ARG A 245 24.23 5.11 12.99
C ARG A 245 24.39 6.38 12.14
N THR A 246 23.63 6.48 11.04
CA THR A 246 23.65 7.65 10.14
C THR A 246 22.56 8.68 10.46
N GLY A 247 21.79 8.47 11.54
CA GLY A 247 20.75 9.40 12.00
C GLY A 247 19.47 9.39 11.19
N GLN A 248 19.30 8.41 10.31
CA GLN A 248 18.09 8.27 9.50
C GLN A 248 16.91 7.76 10.32
N LYS A 249 15.70 8.10 9.92
CA LYS A 249 14.47 7.83 10.66
C LYS A 249 13.55 6.82 9.97
N PHE A 250 13.78 6.52 8.69
CA PHE A 250 13.02 5.51 7.98
C PHE A 250 13.86 4.82 6.90
N VAL A 251 13.47 3.60 6.58
CA VAL A 251 13.94 2.83 5.42
C VAL A 251 12.73 2.55 4.55
N GLN A 252 12.78 3.00 3.29
CA GLN A 252 11.78 2.66 2.29
C GLN A 252 12.22 1.43 1.52
N LEU A 253 11.35 0.43 1.41
CA LEU A 253 11.58 -0.76 0.60
C LEU A 253 10.85 -0.62 -0.72
N LEU A 254 11.42 -1.14 -1.81
CA LEU A 254 10.66 -1.43 -3.03
C LEU A 254 9.64 -2.54 -2.74
N PRO A 255 8.68 -2.80 -3.64
CA PRO A 255 7.66 -3.82 -3.39
C PRO A 255 8.26 -5.17 -2.97
N ILE A 256 7.68 -5.78 -1.94
CA ILE A 256 8.14 -7.05 -1.37
C ILE A 256 7.20 -8.22 -1.70
N ASN A 257 6.20 -7.96 -2.51
CA ASN A 257 5.24 -8.97 -2.93
C ASN A 257 5.86 -10.00 -3.88
N ASP A 258 5.24 -11.17 -3.94
CA ASP A 258 5.67 -12.24 -4.85
C ASP A 258 5.49 -11.82 -6.32
N THR A 259 6.55 -12.03 -7.11
CA THR A 259 6.60 -11.79 -8.55
C THR A 259 6.92 -13.06 -9.34
N THR A 260 6.92 -14.22 -8.68
CA THR A 260 7.33 -15.50 -9.28
C THR A 260 6.31 -16.00 -10.30
N MET A 261 6.68 -15.96 -11.57
CA MET A 261 5.86 -16.38 -12.70
C MET A 261 6.52 -17.47 -13.53
N THR A 262 7.83 -17.31 -13.81
CA THR A 262 8.59 -18.11 -14.76
C THR A 262 9.75 -18.87 -14.13
N HIS A 263 10.05 -18.62 -12.85
CA HIS A 263 11.24 -19.08 -12.15
C HIS A 263 12.57 -18.69 -12.82
N THR A 264 12.57 -17.59 -13.58
CA THR A 264 13.75 -17.03 -14.24
C THR A 264 14.06 -15.63 -13.70
N TRP A 265 15.19 -15.06 -14.11
CA TRP A 265 15.58 -13.69 -13.77
C TRP A 265 14.50 -12.64 -14.14
N ARG A 266 13.58 -12.93 -15.06
CA ARG A 266 12.47 -12.04 -15.43
C ARG A 266 11.54 -11.74 -14.25
N ASP A 267 11.49 -12.64 -13.26
CA ASP A 267 10.70 -12.49 -12.04
C ASP A 267 11.34 -11.51 -11.04
N SER A 268 12.55 -10.99 -11.31
CA SER A 268 13.25 -10.05 -10.43
C SER A 268 12.66 -8.63 -10.42
N TYR A 269 11.74 -8.31 -11.33
CA TYR A 269 11.12 -7.00 -11.41
C TYR A 269 10.03 -6.82 -10.35
N PRO A 270 10.25 -5.99 -9.30
CA PRO A 270 9.41 -5.99 -8.10
C PRO A 270 7.99 -5.41 -8.31
N TYR A 271 7.76 -4.70 -9.43
CA TYR A 271 6.45 -4.10 -9.72
C TYR A 271 5.51 -5.02 -10.52
N ASN A 272 5.98 -6.18 -10.99
CA ASN A 272 5.15 -7.15 -11.70
C ASN A 272 4.58 -8.20 -10.73
N ALA A 273 3.74 -7.78 -9.81
CA ALA A 273 3.23 -8.63 -8.73
C ALA A 273 2.40 -9.81 -9.27
N ASN A 274 2.77 -11.02 -8.85
CA ASN A 274 1.97 -12.23 -8.98
C ASN A 274 0.84 -12.27 -7.94
N SER A 275 1.12 -11.73 -6.75
CA SER A 275 0.14 -11.56 -5.69
C SER A 275 0.38 -10.24 -4.97
N THR A 276 -0.69 -9.49 -4.71
CA THR A 276 -0.61 -8.26 -3.92
C THR A 276 -0.62 -8.50 -2.41
N PHE A 277 -0.75 -9.75 -1.98
CA PHE A 277 -0.81 -10.18 -0.58
C PHE A 277 0.38 -11.04 -0.16
N ALA A 278 0.80 -11.97 -1.00
CA ALA A 278 1.90 -12.89 -0.70
C ALA A 278 3.25 -12.18 -0.75
N LEU A 279 4.16 -12.60 0.13
CA LEU A 279 5.54 -12.14 0.17
C LEU A 279 6.41 -12.97 -0.76
N HIS A 280 7.43 -12.35 -1.37
CA HIS A 280 8.30 -13.00 -2.32
C HIS A 280 9.18 -14.07 -1.65
N PRO A 281 9.12 -15.34 -2.10
CA PRO A 281 9.87 -16.44 -1.49
C PRO A 281 11.39 -16.22 -1.42
N LEU A 282 11.94 -15.44 -2.36
CA LEU A 282 13.35 -15.10 -2.42
C LEU A 282 13.85 -14.39 -1.15
N TYR A 283 12.97 -13.64 -0.45
CA TYR A 283 13.31 -12.87 0.74
C TYR A 283 13.30 -13.67 2.04
N LEU A 284 13.05 -14.99 1.96
CA LEU A 284 13.16 -15.87 3.11
C LEU A 284 14.63 -16.12 3.50
N ARG A 285 15.01 -15.83 4.75
CA ARG A 285 16.26 -16.30 5.33
C ARG A 285 16.11 -17.76 5.70
N ILE A 286 16.72 -18.65 4.91
CA ILE A 286 16.55 -20.11 5.09
C ILE A 286 17.28 -20.64 6.34
N SER A 287 18.39 -20.01 6.75
CA SER A 287 19.09 -20.40 7.99
C SER A 287 18.29 -20.18 9.28
N GLU A 288 17.28 -19.29 9.25
CA GLU A 288 16.35 -19.07 10.36
C GLU A 288 15.25 -20.16 10.48
N LEU A 289 15.14 -21.04 9.50
CA LEU A 289 14.25 -22.22 9.59
C LEU A 289 14.87 -23.30 10.49
N GLY A 290 16.17 -23.49 10.38
CA GLY A 290 16.93 -24.52 11.06
C GLY A 290 18.02 -25.12 10.16
N ARG A 291 18.50 -26.29 10.51
CA ARG A 291 19.49 -27.05 9.75
C ARG A 291 18.90 -28.40 9.33
N LEU A 292 19.36 -28.90 8.20
CA LEU A 292 19.03 -30.26 7.77
C LEU A 292 19.76 -31.30 8.65
N ASP A 293 19.08 -32.38 8.98
CA ASP A 293 19.65 -33.48 9.73
C ASP A 293 20.75 -34.24 8.94
N ASP A 294 20.63 -34.25 7.59
CA ASP A 294 21.67 -34.77 6.71
C ASP A 294 22.83 -33.75 6.59
N PRO A 295 24.00 -34.06 7.20
CA PRO A 295 25.13 -33.12 7.19
C PRO A 295 25.75 -32.95 5.81
N VAL A 296 25.57 -33.89 4.88
CA VAL A 296 26.07 -33.77 3.51
C VAL A 296 25.21 -32.76 2.73
N ARG A 297 23.88 -32.87 2.86
CA ARG A 297 22.95 -31.93 2.24
C ARG A 297 23.09 -30.55 2.85
N GLN A 298 23.21 -30.43 4.17
CA GLN A 298 23.45 -29.14 4.81
C GLN A 298 24.73 -28.49 4.30
N LYS A 299 25.85 -29.25 4.23
CA LYS A 299 27.11 -28.73 3.71
C LYS A 299 27.02 -28.29 2.25
N TYR A 300 26.23 -28.97 1.45
CA TYR A 300 25.98 -28.60 0.05
C TYR A 300 25.39 -27.18 -0.01
N TYR A 301 24.37 -26.87 0.80
CA TYR A 301 23.75 -25.54 0.82
C TYR A 301 24.67 -24.47 1.45
N ASP A 302 25.43 -24.81 2.50
CA ASP A 302 26.40 -23.90 3.10
C ASP A 302 27.49 -23.50 2.06
N ASN A 303 27.95 -24.45 1.24
CA ASN A 303 28.89 -24.17 0.15
C ASN A 303 28.25 -23.33 -0.96
N MET A 304 27.01 -23.64 -1.37
CA MET A 304 26.27 -22.86 -2.38
C MET A 304 26.08 -21.40 -1.93
N ALA A 305 25.72 -21.16 -0.66
CA ALA A 305 25.63 -19.83 -0.09
C ALA A 305 26.97 -19.08 -0.20
N THR A 306 28.07 -19.75 0.15
CA THR A 306 29.42 -19.17 0.05
C THR A 306 29.79 -18.80 -1.40
N GLU A 307 29.51 -19.69 -2.35
CA GLU A 307 29.73 -19.44 -3.78
C GLU A 307 28.90 -18.25 -4.28
N LEU A 308 27.61 -18.23 -3.98
CA LEU A 308 26.69 -17.19 -4.42
C LEU A 308 27.06 -15.82 -3.80
N ASN A 309 27.48 -15.82 -2.54
CA ASN A 309 27.95 -14.62 -1.85
C ASN A 309 29.26 -14.06 -2.39
N ALA A 310 30.10 -14.88 -3.01
CA ALA A 310 31.33 -14.44 -3.66
C ALA A 310 31.12 -13.76 -5.02
N LEU A 311 29.91 -13.87 -5.61
CA LEU A 311 29.59 -13.25 -6.91
C LEU A 311 29.46 -11.74 -6.77
N LYS A 312 29.88 -11.01 -7.81
CA LYS A 312 29.70 -9.54 -7.88
C LYS A 312 28.25 -9.13 -8.08
N GLU A 313 27.52 -9.94 -8.83
CA GLU A 313 26.12 -9.74 -9.19
C GLU A 313 25.27 -10.87 -8.63
N VAL A 314 24.01 -10.59 -8.38
CA VAL A 314 23.06 -11.60 -7.91
C VAL A 314 22.79 -12.59 -9.03
N ASP A 315 23.08 -13.87 -8.78
CA ASP A 315 22.57 -14.98 -9.61
C ASP A 315 21.17 -15.34 -9.12
N TYR A 316 20.17 -14.64 -9.68
CA TYR A 316 18.78 -14.74 -9.25
C TYR A 316 18.26 -16.18 -9.32
N GLU A 317 18.52 -16.86 -10.43
CA GLU A 317 17.96 -18.20 -10.68
C GLU A 317 18.57 -19.24 -9.73
N ARG A 318 19.90 -19.24 -9.58
CA ARG A 318 20.56 -20.16 -8.64
C ARG A 318 20.19 -19.88 -7.19
N ALA A 319 20.07 -18.62 -6.80
CA ALA A 319 19.67 -18.26 -5.44
C ALA A 319 18.21 -18.70 -5.16
N ALA A 320 17.29 -18.43 -6.07
CA ALA A 320 15.90 -18.82 -5.95
C ALA A 320 15.72 -20.35 -5.94
N GLN A 321 16.39 -21.04 -6.85
CA GLN A 321 16.36 -22.50 -6.92
C GLN A 321 16.95 -23.14 -5.66
N GLY A 322 18.12 -22.69 -5.21
CA GLY A 322 18.78 -23.23 -4.00
C GLY A 322 17.94 -23.03 -2.75
N LYS A 323 17.32 -21.86 -2.59
CA LYS A 323 16.39 -21.61 -1.47
C LYS A 323 15.15 -22.52 -1.57
N ALA A 324 14.58 -22.70 -2.75
CA ALA A 324 13.42 -23.57 -2.96
C ALA A 324 13.75 -25.05 -2.67
N GLU A 325 14.91 -25.55 -3.12
CA GLU A 325 15.36 -26.91 -2.83
C GLU A 325 15.58 -27.12 -1.33
N PHE A 326 16.32 -26.24 -0.67
CA PHE A 326 16.53 -26.30 0.78
C PHE A 326 15.21 -26.32 1.55
N THR A 327 14.30 -25.41 1.22
CA THR A 327 13.04 -25.30 1.95
C THR A 327 12.13 -26.50 1.74
N ARG A 328 12.16 -27.18 0.58
CA ARG A 328 11.45 -28.44 0.35
C ARG A 328 12.01 -29.56 1.19
N GLU A 329 13.33 -29.69 1.26
CA GLU A 329 13.98 -30.71 2.10
C GLU A 329 13.70 -30.45 3.58
N PHE A 330 13.80 -29.19 4.01
CA PHE A 330 13.49 -28.83 5.41
C PHE A 330 12.01 -29.05 5.75
N PHE A 331 11.10 -28.74 4.82
CA PHE A 331 9.68 -29.02 5.01
C PHE A 331 9.38 -30.54 5.09
N ALA A 332 10.08 -31.36 4.32
CA ALA A 332 9.95 -32.80 4.42
C ALA A 332 10.49 -33.35 5.77
N GLN A 333 11.51 -32.70 6.34
CA GLN A 333 12.09 -33.06 7.65
C GLN A 333 11.21 -32.61 8.82
N ASP A 334 10.91 -31.31 8.91
CA ASP A 334 10.32 -30.67 10.11
C ASP A 334 9.00 -29.93 9.84
N GLY A 335 8.50 -29.96 8.61
CA GLY A 335 7.29 -29.22 8.21
C GLY A 335 6.07 -29.63 9.01
N GLU A 336 5.91 -30.89 9.36
CA GLU A 336 4.77 -31.39 10.13
C GLU A 336 4.67 -30.74 11.52
N LEU A 337 5.81 -30.50 12.19
CA LEU A 337 5.84 -29.82 13.48
C LEU A 337 5.27 -28.40 13.36
N THR A 338 5.68 -27.68 12.32
CA THR A 338 5.18 -26.32 12.04
C THR A 338 3.69 -26.32 11.71
N VAL A 339 3.26 -27.18 10.79
CA VAL A 339 1.85 -27.25 10.31
C VAL A 339 0.88 -27.59 11.45
N ASN A 340 1.32 -28.39 12.43
CA ASN A 340 0.51 -28.76 13.57
C ASN A 340 0.48 -27.70 14.68
N SER A 341 1.36 -26.68 14.64
CA SER A 341 1.42 -25.63 15.65
C SER A 341 0.18 -24.72 15.62
N ASN A 342 -0.20 -24.19 16.79
CA ASN A 342 -1.34 -23.25 16.89
C ASN A 342 -1.08 -21.96 16.12
N ASP A 343 0.12 -21.41 16.21
CA ASP A 343 0.50 -20.18 15.54
C ASP A 343 0.36 -20.30 14.00
N PHE A 344 0.75 -21.43 13.43
CA PHE A 344 0.57 -21.70 12.02
C PHE A 344 -0.90 -21.81 11.63
N LYS A 345 -1.70 -22.53 12.39
CA LYS A 345 -3.14 -22.67 12.16
C LYS A 345 -3.87 -21.32 12.23
N GLU A 346 -3.52 -20.50 13.21
CA GLU A 346 -4.06 -19.13 13.33
C GLU A 346 -3.63 -18.26 12.15
N PHE A 347 -2.39 -18.37 11.70
CA PHE A 347 -1.90 -17.67 10.51
C PHE A 347 -2.70 -18.07 9.27
N VAL A 348 -2.88 -19.37 9.02
CA VAL A 348 -3.64 -19.87 7.87
C VAL A 348 -5.09 -19.39 7.92
N GLU A 349 -5.77 -19.53 9.05
CA GLU A 349 -7.16 -19.12 9.19
C GLU A 349 -7.35 -17.61 8.99
N ARG A 350 -6.51 -16.78 9.62
CA ARG A 350 -6.54 -15.33 9.45
C ARG A 350 -6.31 -14.87 8.01
N ASN A 351 -5.51 -15.60 7.24
CA ASN A 351 -5.13 -15.26 5.89
C ASN A 351 -5.85 -16.06 4.80
N ARG A 352 -6.77 -16.97 5.15
CA ARG A 352 -7.38 -17.96 4.27
C ARG A 352 -7.90 -17.38 2.94
N LYS A 353 -8.51 -16.19 2.98
CA LYS A 353 -9.14 -15.56 1.80
C LYS A 353 -8.19 -15.31 0.62
N TRP A 354 -6.93 -14.98 0.92
CA TRP A 354 -5.92 -14.76 -0.12
C TRP A 354 -4.90 -15.92 -0.19
N LEU A 355 -4.61 -16.55 0.94
CA LEU A 355 -3.54 -17.54 1.05
C LEU A 355 -3.90 -18.85 0.34
N MET A 356 -5.15 -19.33 0.46
CA MET A 356 -5.60 -20.54 -0.20
C MET A 356 -5.60 -20.40 -1.73
N PRO A 357 -6.22 -19.36 -2.33
CA PRO A 357 -6.13 -19.15 -3.78
C PRO A 357 -4.70 -18.98 -4.27
N TYR A 358 -3.86 -18.28 -3.53
CA TYR A 358 -2.44 -18.12 -3.87
C TYR A 358 -1.70 -19.47 -3.89
N ALA A 359 -1.90 -20.31 -2.88
CA ALA A 359 -1.24 -21.61 -2.84
C ALA A 359 -1.70 -22.53 -3.97
N VAL A 360 -3.01 -22.56 -4.24
CA VAL A 360 -3.56 -23.33 -5.38
C VAL A 360 -2.98 -22.81 -6.71
N PHE A 361 -2.90 -21.50 -6.87
CA PHE A 361 -2.28 -20.88 -8.04
C PHE A 361 -0.82 -21.32 -8.21
N CYS A 362 -0.01 -21.26 -7.16
CA CYS A 362 1.39 -21.66 -7.20
C CYS A 362 1.54 -23.14 -7.62
N VAL A 363 0.75 -24.04 -7.03
CA VAL A 363 0.80 -25.46 -7.38
C VAL A 363 0.36 -25.71 -8.83
N LEU A 364 -0.69 -25.04 -9.29
CA LEU A 364 -1.16 -25.16 -10.68
C LEU A 364 -0.14 -24.58 -11.68
N ARG A 365 0.41 -23.38 -11.39
CA ARG A 365 1.49 -22.78 -12.19
C ARG A 365 2.64 -23.73 -12.39
N ASP A 366 3.13 -24.33 -11.30
CA ASP A 366 4.29 -25.22 -11.32
C ASP A 366 3.97 -26.54 -12.05
N ARG A 367 2.76 -27.09 -11.91
CA ARG A 367 2.31 -28.30 -12.63
C ARG A 367 2.13 -28.08 -14.12
N HIS A 368 1.62 -26.91 -14.51
CA HIS A 368 1.43 -26.55 -15.92
C HIS A 368 2.65 -25.87 -16.53
N ASN A 369 3.69 -25.60 -15.72
CA ASN A 369 4.89 -24.84 -16.11
C ASN A 369 4.57 -23.52 -16.80
N THR A 370 3.50 -22.86 -16.38
CA THR A 370 3.06 -21.54 -16.88
C THR A 370 2.13 -20.86 -15.88
N SER A 371 2.26 -19.54 -15.72
CA SER A 371 1.32 -18.70 -14.98
C SER A 371 0.09 -18.31 -15.80
N ASP A 372 0.08 -18.59 -17.11
CA ASP A 372 -1.10 -18.34 -17.93
C ASP A 372 -2.21 -19.32 -17.60
N PHE A 373 -3.08 -18.90 -16.70
CA PHE A 373 -4.20 -19.72 -16.23
C PHE A 373 -5.22 -20.05 -17.33
N SER A 374 -5.23 -19.34 -18.46
CA SER A 374 -6.08 -19.69 -19.60
C SER A 374 -5.76 -21.09 -20.15
N CYS A 375 -4.52 -21.55 -19.92
CA CYS A 375 -4.04 -22.88 -20.32
C CYS A 375 -4.30 -23.99 -19.30
N TRP A 376 -4.93 -23.69 -18.12
CA TRP A 376 -5.09 -24.66 -17.02
C TRP A 376 -6.37 -25.54 -17.11
N GLY A 377 -6.98 -25.63 -18.28
CA GLY A 377 -8.14 -26.47 -18.50
C GLY A 377 -9.32 -26.08 -17.59
N GLU A 378 -9.75 -26.97 -16.69
CA GLU A 378 -10.87 -26.69 -15.78
C GLU A 378 -10.59 -25.61 -14.73
N PHE A 379 -9.34 -25.23 -14.52
CA PHE A 379 -8.91 -24.16 -13.62
C PHE A 379 -8.63 -22.83 -14.35
N ALA A 380 -8.90 -22.75 -15.66
CA ALA A 380 -8.76 -21.51 -16.43
C ALA A 380 -9.63 -20.36 -15.88
N VAL A 381 -10.76 -20.70 -15.26
CA VAL A 381 -11.64 -19.76 -14.56
C VAL A 381 -11.66 -20.17 -13.09
N TYR A 382 -11.41 -19.19 -12.21
CA TYR A 382 -11.43 -19.44 -10.77
C TYR A 382 -12.82 -19.85 -10.30
N ASP A 383 -12.87 -20.94 -9.54
CA ASP A 383 -14.05 -21.38 -8.79
C ASP A 383 -13.61 -21.78 -7.38
N GLU A 384 -14.16 -21.13 -6.37
CA GLU A 384 -13.74 -21.33 -4.96
C GLU A 384 -13.94 -22.76 -4.49
N ARG A 385 -15.01 -23.44 -4.94
CA ARG A 385 -15.29 -24.85 -4.54
C ARG A 385 -14.26 -25.80 -5.15
N LYS A 386 -13.94 -25.60 -6.44
CA LYS A 386 -12.90 -26.38 -7.11
C LYS A 386 -11.51 -26.15 -6.48
N ALA A 387 -11.19 -24.86 -6.21
CA ALA A 387 -9.95 -24.51 -5.57
C ALA A 387 -9.83 -25.11 -4.16
N THR A 388 -10.90 -25.07 -3.37
CA THR A 388 -10.93 -25.68 -2.03
C THR A 388 -10.71 -27.21 -2.11
N ARG A 389 -11.43 -27.88 -3.00
CA ARG A 389 -11.25 -29.33 -3.20
C ARG A 389 -9.83 -29.66 -3.67
N PHE A 390 -9.31 -28.90 -4.61
CA PHE A 390 -7.93 -29.08 -5.07
C PHE A 390 -6.94 -28.92 -3.92
N ALA A 391 -7.15 -27.93 -3.05
CA ALA A 391 -6.29 -27.71 -1.88
C ALA A 391 -6.34 -28.88 -0.90
N GLU A 392 -7.51 -29.46 -0.68
CA GLU A 392 -7.69 -30.66 0.17
C GLU A 392 -7.01 -31.90 -0.44
N ASP A 393 -7.21 -32.14 -1.75
CA ASP A 393 -6.64 -33.29 -2.47
C ASP A 393 -5.11 -33.19 -2.61
N ASN A 394 -4.51 -31.98 -2.45
CA ASN A 394 -3.09 -31.71 -2.59
C ASN A 394 -2.48 -31.07 -1.33
N ALA A 395 -2.98 -31.46 -0.16
CA ALA A 395 -2.67 -30.84 1.12
C ALA A 395 -1.16 -30.69 1.42
N TYR A 396 -0.32 -31.62 0.96
CA TYR A 396 1.14 -31.54 1.17
C TYR A 396 1.75 -30.34 0.45
N ASP A 397 1.48 -30.19 -0.86
CA ASP A 397 2.02 -29.08 -1.66
C ASP A 397 1.45 -27.73 -1.21
N ILE A 398 0.17 -27.70 -0.86
CA ILE A 398 -0.51 -26.50 -0.34
C ILE A 398 0.09 -26.09 1.01
N ASN A 399 0.29 -27.03 1.94
CA ASN A 399 0.91 -26.74 3.22
C ASN A 399 2.37 -26.28 3.08
N TYR A 400 3.09 -26.76 2.08
CA TYR A 400 4.42 -26.25 1.76
C TYR A 400 4.38 -24.75 1.39
N VAL A 401 3.45 -24.33 0.53
CA VAL A 401 3.30 -22.89 0.19
C VAL A 401 2.89 -22.07 1.41
N TYR A 402 1.97 -22.60 2.23
CA TYR A 402 1.58 -21.95 3.49
C TYR A 402 2.78 -21.82 4.45
N PHE A 403 3.61 -22.85 4.55
CA PHE A 403 4.82 -22.87 5.36
C PHE A 403 5.79 -21.73 4.95
N ILE A 404 6.04 -21.55 3.66
CA ILE A 404 6.90 -20.49 3.15
C ILE A 404 6.33 -19.11 3.54
N GLN A 405 5.04 -18.87 3.30
CA GLN A 405 4.40 -17.59 3.60
C GLN A 405 4.32 -17.32 5.12
N TYR A 406 4.15 -18.35 5.93
CA TYR A 406 4.17 -18.24 7.38
C TYR A 406 5.54 -17.78 7.90
N HIS A 407 6.62 -18.35 7.42
CA HIS A 407 7.97 -17.97 7.83
C HIS A 407 8.36 -16.59 7.33
N LEU A 408 7.98 -16.22 6.12
CA LEU A 408 8.15 -14.87 5.58
C LEU A 408 7.40 -13.82 6.44
N ASP A 409 6.13 -14.08 6.78
CA ASP A 409 5.35 -13.21 7.67
C ASP A 409 6.04 -13.03 9.03
N ARG A 410 6.52 -14.11 9.64
CA ARG A 410 7.24 -14.06 10.92
C ARG A 410 8.53 -13.25 10.83
N GLN A 411 9.35 -13.49 9.80
CA GLN A 411 10.61 -12.78 9.61
C GLN A 411 10.37 -11.29 9.39
N MET A 412 9.42 -10.91 8.53
CA MET A 412 9.14 -9.50 8.27
C MET A 412 8.54 -8.77 9.49
N ARG A 413 7.67 -9.44 10.27
CA ARG A 413 7.16 -8.89 11.55
C ARG A 413 8.29 -8.73 12.58
N HIS A 414 9.23 -9.69 12.63
CA HIS A 414 10.39 -9.58 13.51
C HIS A 414 11.27 -8.38 13.13
N VAL A 415 11.50 -8.17 11.84
CA VAL A 415 12.24 -7.00 11.34
C VAL A 415 11.53 -5.69 11.69
N ARG A 416 10.19 -5.62 11.48
CA ARG A 416 9.41 -4.44 11.88
C ARG A 416 9.57 -4.14 13.37
N SER A 417 9.43 -5.15 14.21
CA SER A 417 9.58 -5.00 15.67
C SER A 417 11.00 -4.53 16.04
N TYR A 418 12.01 -5.06 15.37
CA TYR A 418 13.40 -4.62 15.55
C TYR A 418 13.59 -3.16 15.15
N ALA A 419 13.07 -2.76 14.00
CA ALA A 419 13.14 -1.39 13.50
C ALA A 419 12.45 -0.41 14.46
N HIS A 420 11.24 -0.75 14.96
CA HIS A 420 10.53 0.01 15.98
C HIS A 420 11.36 0.18 17.25
N ALA A 421 11.97 -0.92 17.74
CA ALA A 421 12.83 -0.86 18.92
C ALA A 421 14.04 0.08 18.74
N LYS A 422 14.45 0.32 17.52
CA LYS A 422 15.56 1.22 17.15
C LYS A 422 15.09 2.64 16.75
N GLY A 423 13.80 2.89 16.69
CA GLY A 423 13.22 4.18 16.29
C GLY A 423 13.37 4.48 14.78
N VAL A 424 13.40 3.44 13.95
CA VAL A 424 13.44 3.52 12.48
C VAL A 424 12.14 2.96 11.93
N ALA A 425 11.34 3.79 11.24
CA ALA A 425 10.10 3.38 10.61
C ALA A 425 10.36 2.67 9.27
N LEU A 426 9.56 1.66 8.95
CA LEU A 426 9.58 1.00 7.65
C LEU A 426 8.49 1.57 6.74
N LYS A 427 8.89 1.99 5.54
CA LYS A 427 7.99 2.52 4.52
C LYS A 427 7.94 1.56 3.34
N GLY A 428 6.75 1.04 3.04
CA GLY A 428 6.52 0.17 1.90
C GLY A 428 6.31 0.92 0.59
N ASP A 429 6.41 0.21 -0.50
CA ASP A 429 6.04 0.67 -1.84
C ASP A 429 4.90 -0.19 -2.38
N ILE A 430 3.83 0.45 -2.81
CA ILE A 430 2.64 -0.23 -3.33
C ILE A 430 2.67 -0.10 -4.85
N PRO A 431 2.94 -1.19 -5.61
CA PRO A 431 2.98 -1.16 -7.06
C PRO A 431 1.63 -0.72 -7.64
N ILE A 432 1.68 0.05 -8.74
CA ILE A 432 0.49 0.51 -9.45
C ILE A 432 -0.34 -0.65 -9.99
N GLY A 433 0.30 -1.72 -10.47
CA GLY A 433 -0.36 -2.79 -11.19
C GLY A 433 -0.19 -4.16 -10.57
N ILE A 434 -0.74 -5.12 -11.26
CA ILE A 434 -0.57 -6.56 -11.04
C ILE A 434 -0.13 -7.19 -12.37
N SER A 435 0.45 -8.38 -12.33
CA SER A 435 0.62 -9.14 -13.56
C SER A 435 -0.74 -9.56 -14.13
N ARG A 436 -0.84 -9.57 -15.45
CA ARG A 436 -2.02 -10.05 -16.18
C ARG A 436 -2.36 -11.50 -15.87
N THR A 437 -1.34 -12.31 -15.61
CA THR A 437 -1.44 -13.72 -15.25
C THR A 437 -1.20 -13.94 -13.76
N SER A 438 -1.57 -12.97 -12.90
CA SER A 438 -1.47 -13.06 -11.44
C SER A 438 -2.62 -13.83 -10.81
N VAL A 439 -2.45 -14.24 -9.56
CA VAL A 439 -3.53 -14.80 -8.77
C VAL A 439 -4.66 -13.79 -8.55
N ASP A 440 -4.36 -12.50 -8.43
CA ASP A 440 -5.37 -11.44 -8.29
C ASP A 440 -6.26 -11.36 -9.54
N ALA A 441 -5.65 -11.42 -10.74
CA ALA A 441 -6.38 -11.45 -12.01
C ALA A 441 -7.17 -12.74 -12.21
N TRP A 442 -6.64 -13.87 -11.74
CA TRP A 442 -7.33 -15.17 -11.80
C TRP A 442 -8.55 -15.22 -10.87
N GLN A 443 -8.36 -14.77 -9.62
CA GLN A 443 -9.40 -14.83 -8.58
C GLN A 443 -10.51 -13.81 -8.81
N SER A 444 -10.19 -12.61 -9.28
CA SER A 444 -11.12 -11.49 -9.40
C SER A 444 -10.94 -10.71 -10.71
N PRO A 445 -11.09 -11.38 -11.88
CA PRO A 445 -10.82 -10.76 -13.19
C PRO A 445 -11.72 -9.53 -13.47
N GLN A 446 -12.93 -9.47 -12.90
CA GLN A 446 -13.86 -8.35 -13.06
C GLN A 446 -13.33 -7.02 -12.50
N LEU A 447 -12.34 -7.06 -11.61
CA LEU A 447 -11.73 -5.86 -11.02
C LEU A 447 -10.71 -5.20 -11.95
N PHE A 448 -10.42 -5.80 -13.10
CA PHE A 448 -9.35 -5.37 -14.00
C PHE A 448 -9.81 -5.37 -15.46
N TYR A 449 -9.34 -4.40 -16.23
CA TYR A 449 -9.45 -4.43 -17.69
C TYR A 449 -8.29 -5.25 -18.27
N LEU A 450 -8.55 -6.55 -18.50
CA LEU A 450 -7.54 -7.49 -18.99
C LEU A 450 -7.25 -7.34 -20.48
N ASP A 451 -8.03 -6.56 -21.22
CA ASP A 451 -7.89 -6.23 -22.64
C ASP A 451 -7.05 -4.97 -22.89
N SER A 452 -6.53 -4.36 -21.85
CA SER A 452 -5.74 -3.13 -21.92
C SER A 452 -4.47 -3.19 -21.06
N GLN A 453 -3.59 -2.23 -21.24
CA GLN A 453 -2.31 -2.11 -20.54
C GLN A 453 -2.13 -0.70 -20.00
N ALA A 454 -1.62 -0.59 -18.76
CA ALA A 454 -1.21 0.68 -18.20
C ALA A 454 0.13 1.13 -18.79
N GLY A 455 0.33 2.44 -18.86
CA GLY A 455 1.58 3.04 -19.29
C GLY A 455 1.64 4.54 -19.01
N ALA A 456 2.50 5.22 -19.72
CA ALA A 456 2.63 6.67 -19.71
C ALA A 456 2.64 7.23 -21.15
N PRO A 457 2.07 8.43 -21.35
CA PRO A 457 2.14 9.09 -22.66
C PRO A 457 3.58 9.44 -23.03
N PRO A 458 3.85 9.71 -24.32
CA PRO A 458 5.13 10.26 -24.75
C PRO A 458 5.53 11.52 -23.97
N ASP A 459 6.80 11.58 -23.61
CA ASP A 459 7.44 12.71 -22.94
C ASP A 459 8.88 12.92 -23.45
N ASP A 460 9.61 13.86 -22.85
CA ASP A 460 10.99 14.16 -23.24
C ASP A 460 11.97 12.98 -22.97
N PHE A 461 11.62 12.06 -22.10
CA PHE A 461 12.43 10.88 -21.77
C PHE A 461 12.07 9.65 -22.59
N SER A 462 10.83 9.56 -23.07
CA SER A 462 10.33 8.44 -23.86
C SER A 462 9.42 8.93 -24.98
N VAL A 463 10.00 9.13 -26.16
CA VAL A 463 9.30 9.66 -27.36
C VAL A 463 8.14 8.76 -27.80
N LEU A 464 8.24 7.45 -27.57
CA LEU A 464 7.19 6.47 -27.90
C LEU A 464 6.25 6.18 -26.71
N GLY A 465 6.39 6.94 -25.61
CA GLY A 465 5.70 6.64 -24.36
C GLY A 465 6.20 5.36 -23.70
N GLN A 466 5.59 5.01 -22.57
CA GLN A 466 5.94 3.78 -21.85
C GLN A 466 4.75 2.84 -21.82
N ASN A 467 5.00 1.56 -22.01
CA ASN A 467 4.03 0.48 -21.82
C ASN A 467 4.53 -0.40 -20.69
N TRP A 468 3.80 -0.42 -19.58
CA TRP A 468 4.17 -1.20 -18.39
C TRP A 468 3.62 -2.63 -18.40
N GLY A 469 2.71 -2.95 -19.32
CA GLY A 469 2.15 -4.28 -19.51
C GLY A 469 1.08 -4.71 -18.50
N PHE A 470 0.84 -3.94 -17.44
CA PHE A 470 -0.16 -4.27 -16.41
C PHE A 470 -1.58 -4.00 -16.91
N PRO A 471 -2.58 -4.82 -16.55
CA PRO A 471 -3.97 -4.46 -16.75
C PRO A 471 -4.35 -3.22 -15.94
N THR A 472 -5.29 -2.44 -16.44
CA THR A 472 -5.82 -1.27 -15.72
C THR A 472 -6.97 -1.67 -14.80
N TYR A 473 -7.29 -0.82 -13.81
CA TYR A 473 -8.33 -1.10 -12.82
C TYR A 473 -9.72 -0.74 -13.32
N ASN A 474 -10.69 -1.61 -13.06
CA ASN A 474 -12.11 -1.33 -13.22
C ASN A 474 -12.65 -0.66 -11.95
N TRP A 475 -12.46 0.66 -11.85
CA TRP A 475 -12.85 1.44 -10.68
C TRP A 475 -14.36 1.42 -10.40
N GLU A 476 -15.19 1.29 -11.44
CA GLU A 476 -16.64 1.18 -11.28
C GLU A 476 -17.02 -0.10 -10.53
N GLU A 477 -16.47 -1.22 -10.96
CA GLU A 477 -16.71 -2.50 -10.30
C GLU A 477 -16.16 -2.51 -8.87
N MET A 478 -14.94 -2.00 -8.67
CA MET A 478 -14.35 -1.88 -7.33
C MET A 478 -15.15 -0.99 -6.38
N SER A 479 -15.85 0.02 -6.89
CA SER A 479 -16.64 0.93 -6.07
C SER A 479 -17.91 0.26 -5.49
N ARG A 480 -18.46 -0.78 -6.16
CA ARG A 480 -19.69 -1.46 -5.76
C ARG A 480 -19.61 -2.12 -4.39
N ASP A 481 -18.42 -2.60 -4.02
CA ASP A 481 -18.16 -3.19 -2.70
C ASP A 481 -17.38 -2.24 -1.77
N GLY A 482 -17.29 -0.96 -2.15
CA GLY A 482 -16.57 0.07 -1.40
C GLY A 482 -15.06 -0.13 -1.43
N PHE A 483 -14.50 -0.61 -2.55
CA PHE A 483 -13.06 -0.84 -2.75
C PHE A 483 -12.49 -1.89 -1.79
N ALA A 484 -13.20 -2.98 -1.55
CA ALA A 484 -12.84 -4.01 -0.58
C ALA A 484 -11.45 -4.62 -0.86
N TRP A 485 -11.11 -4.86 -2.14
CA TRP A 485 -9.80 -5.38 -2.53
C TRP A 485 -8.66 -4.43 -2.13
N TRP A 486 -8.79 -3.12 -2.40
CA TRP A 486 -7.80 -2.11 -2.01
C TRP A 486 -7.66 -1.99 -0.49
N LYS A 487 -8.79 -2.00 0.23
CA LYS A 487 -8.81 -1.98 1.70
C LYS A 487 -8.09 -3.20 2.28
N ALA A 488 -8.32 -4.39 1.72
CA ALA A 488 -7.66 -5.62 2.15
C ALA A 488 -6.15 -5.57 1.89
N ARG A 489 -5.73 -5.09 0.70
CA ARG A 489 -4.33 -4.91 0.32
C ARG A 489 -3.59 -3.96 1.27
N PHE A 490 -4.15 -2.76 1.51
CA PHE A 490 -3.56 -1.81 2.47
C PHE A 490 -3.49 -2.39 3.89
N ARG A 491 -4.56 -3.07 4.33
CA ARG A 491 -4.58 -3.70 5.65
C ARG A 491 -3.49 -4.78 5.78
N LYS A 492 -3.29 -5.61 4.75
CA LYS A 492 -2.22 -6.61 4.77
C LYS A 492 -0.84 -5.96 4.84
N MET A 493 -0.57 -4.96 4.04
CA MET A 493 0.71 -4.27 4.03
C MET A 493 0.97 -3.47 5.33
N SER A 494 -0.07 -2.99 6.03
CA SER A 494 0.07 -2.32 7.34
C SER A 494 0.58 -3.25 8.46
N GLU A 495 0.56 -4.56 8.24
CA GLU A 495 1.18 -5.52 9.15
C GLU A 495 2.72 -5.43 9.14
N TYR A 496 3.30 -4.92 8.05
CA TYR A 496 4.75 -4.86 7.81
C TYR A 496 5.30 -3.43 7.79
N PHE A 497 4.47 -2.45 7.41
CA PHE A 497 4.91 -1.08 7.15
C PHE A 497 4.12 -0.05 7.96
N ASP A 498 4.80 1.04 8.28
CA ASP A 498 4.27 2.17 9.03
C ASP A 498 3.79 3.30 8.13
N ALA A 499 4.25 3.30 6.90
CA ALA A 499 3.87 4.25 5.85
C ALA A 499 4.00 3.58 4.47
N TYR A 500 3.35 4.17 3.45
CA TYR A 500 3.45 3.70 2.07
C TYR A 500 3.86 4.81 1.11
N ARG A 501 4.61 4.45 0.09
CA ARG A 501 4.62 5.13 -1.19
C ARG A 501 3.55 4.50 -2.07
N ILE A 502 2.64 5.30 -2.59
CA ILE A 502 1.71 4.85 -3.64
C ILE A 502 2.36 5.19 -4.97
N ASP A 503 2.69 4.15 -5.73
CA ASP A 503 3.24 4.33 -7.05
C ASP A 503 2.18 4.87 -8.00
N HIS A 504 2.56 5.80 -8.88
CA HIS A 504 1.71 6.39 -9.92
C HIS A 504 0.32 6.84 -9.44
N ILE A 505 0.25 7.74 -8.48
CA ILE A 505 -1.00 8.24 -7.89
C ILE A 505 -2.02 8.77 -8.92
N LEU A 506 -1.56 9.27 -10.07
CA LEU A 506 -2.42 9.72 -11.16
C LEU A 506 -3.34 8.60 -11.67
N GLY A 507 -2.89 7.34 -11.62
CA GLY A 507 -3.68 6.17 -12.03
C GLY A 507 -4.95 5.93 -11.20
N PHE A 508 -5.07 6.57 -10.01
CA PHE A 508 -6.29 6.56 -9.20
C PHE A 508 -7.35 7.57 -9.67
N PHE A 509 -6.97 8.49 -10.58
CA PHE A 509 -7.87 9.49 -11.16
C PHE A 509 -8.04 9.29 -12.66
N ARG A 510 -6.95 9.11 -13.38
CA ARG A 510 -6.85 8.86 -14.82
C ARG A 510 -5.60 8.04 -15.09
N ILE A 511 -5.71 7.00 -15.90
CA ILE A 511 -4.57 6.18 -16.31
C ILE A 511 -4.36 6.30 -17.82
N TRP A 512 -3.09 6.28 -18.25
CA TRP A 512 -2.76 6.09 -19.65
C TRP A 512 -2.97 4.63 -20.01
N GLN A 513 -3.96 4.37 -20.85
CA GLN A 513 -4.41 3.04 -21.23
C GLN A 513 -4.03 2.75 -22.67
N ILE A 514 -3.33 1.65 -22.89
CA ILE A 514 -2.79 1.22 -24.17
C ILE A 514 -3.54 -0.04 -24.61
N PRO A 515 -4.03 -0.13 -25.85
CA PRO A 515 -4.64 -1.36 -26.38
C PRO A 515 -3.69 -2.55 -26.26
N LEU A 516 -4.24 -3.76 -26.05
CA LEU A 516 -3.43 -4.97 -25.85
C LEU A 516 -2.58 -5.34 -27.07
N ASP A 517 -3.03 -5.00 -28.26
CA ASP A 517 -2.34 -5.24 -29.54
C ASP A 517 -1.27 -4.18 -29.87
N ALA A 518 -1.19 -3.10 -29.09
CA ALA A 518 -0.12 -2.10 -29.17
C ALA A 518 1.05 -2.45 -28.25
N VAL A 519 2.25 -2.04 -28.64
CA VAL A 519 3.51 -2.15 -27.88
C VAL A 519 3.98 -0.78 -27.42
N HIS A 520 3.88 0.23 -28.29
CA HIS A 520 4.27 1.59 -27.97
C HIS A 520 3.19 2.32 -27.14
N GLY A 521 3.63 3.05 -26.13
CA GLY A 521 2.76 3.92 -25.33
C GLY A 521 2.09 5.03 -26.14
N LEU A 522 2.64 5.37 -27.29
CA LEU A 522 2.13 6.37 -28.22
C LEU A 522 0.67 6.11 -28.67
N LEU A 523 0.28 4.83 -28.76
CA LEU A 523 -1.07 4.41 -29.17
C LEU A 523 -2.06 4.34 -27.99
N GLY A 524 -1.69 4.83 -26.83
CA GLY A 524 -2.57 4.91 -25.67
C GLY A 524 -3.48 6.11 -25.68
N VAL A 525 -4.47 6.08 -24.80
CA VAL A 525 -5.38 7.18 -24.48
C VAL A 525 -5.59 7.25 -22.96
N PHE A 526 -5.96 8.42 -22.45
CA PHE A 526 -6.36 8.50 -21.04
C PHE A 526 -7.72 7.83 -20.80
N HIS A 527 -7.82 7.08 -19.74
CA HIS A 527 -9.07 6.51 -19.26
C HIS A 527 -9.30 6.89 -17.77
N PRO A 528 -10.47 7.46 -17.40
CA PRO A 528 -11.56 7.89 -18.27
C PRO A 528 -11.22 9.12 -19.09
N ALA A 529 -11.81 9.22 -20.29
CA ALA A 529 -11.77 10.39 -21.16
C ALA A 529 -13.02 10.43 -22.02
N LEU A 530 -13.34 11.62 -22.54
CA LEU A 530 -14.46 11.80 -23.48
C LEU A 530 -13.94 11.69 -24.91
N PRO A 531 -14.32 10.66 -25.68
CA PRO A 531 -13.98 10.56 -27.07
C PRO A 531 -14.84 11.50 -27.93
N PHE A 532 -14.29 11.97 -29.05
CA PHE A 532 -15.01 12.76 -30.03
C PHE A 532 -15.94 11.88 -30.88
N GLN A 533 -17.13 12.39 -31.15
CA GLN A 533 -17.97 11.87 -32.23
C GLN A 533 -17.52 12.51 -33.57
N PRO A 534 -17.59 11.79 -34.70
CA PRO A 534 -17.25 12.35 -36.01
C PRO A 534 -18.04 13.61 -36.36
N GLU A 535 -19.31 13.67 -35.94
CA GLU A 535 -20.19 14.83 -36.13
C GLU A 535 -19.67 16.04 -35.35
N GLU A 536 -19.22 15.87 -34.12
CA GLU A 536 -18.64 16.94 -33.32
C GLU A 536 -17.37 17.50 -33.95
N LEU A 537 -16.49 16.63 -34.48
CA LEU A 537 -15.28 17.06 -35.19
C LEU A 537 -15.64 17.89 -36.42
N ARG A 538 -16.66 17.49 -37.17
CA ARG A 538 -17.15 18.22 -38.33
C ARG A 538 -17.74 19.58 -37.95
N GLU A 539 -18.63 19.63 -36.97
CA GLU A 539 -19.39 20.84 -36.61
C GLU A 539 -18.55 21.89 -35.89
N ARG A 540 -17.68 21.43 -34.96
CA ARG A 540 -16.88 22.36 -34.12
C ARG A 540 -15.54 22.73 -34.74
N TYR A 541 -14.93 21.80 -35.50
CA TYR A 541 -13.56 21.97 -35.99
C TYR A 541 -13.46 21.92 -37.53
N SER A 542 -14.58 21.76 -38.24
CA SER A 542 -14.62 21.63 -39.71
C SER A 542 -13.74 20.49 -40.21
N PHE A 543 -13.57 19.44 -39.39
CA PHE A 543 -12.75 18.28 -39.69
C PHE A 543 -13.61 17.07 -40.06
N TRP A 544 -13.41 16.53 -41.28
CA TRP A 544 -14.11 15.36 -41.76
C TRP A 544 -13.28 14.12 -41.44
N LEU A 545 -13.65 13.42 -40.36
CA LEU A 545 -12.98 12.19 -39.98
C LEU A 545 -13.34 11.07 -40.97
N ASP A 546 -12.31 10.52 -41.60
CA ASP A 546 -12.36 9.27 -42.37
C ASP A 546 -11.56 8.21 -41.55
N PRO A 547 -12.19 7.19 -40.95
CA PRO A 547 -11.50 6.19 -40.13
C PRO A 547 -10.39 5.43 -40.90
N ASP A 548 -10.62 5.13 -42.19
CA ASP A 548 -9.65 4.45 -43.05
C ASP A 548 -8.42 5.29 -43.37
N LEU A 549 -8.53 6.60 -43.22
CA LEU A 549 -7.44 7.55 -43.48
C LEU A 549 -6.77 8.03 -42.20
N HIS A 550 -7.57 8.30 -41.14
CA HIS A 550 -7.09 9.01 -39.99
C HIS A 550 -6.92 8.13 -38.74
N ALA A 551 -7.64 6.98 -38.65
CA ALA A 551 -7.58 6.07 -37.54
C ALA A 551 -7.00 4.67 -37.90
N SER A 552 -6.54 4.51 -39.14
CA SER A 552 -5.80 3.34 -39.62
C SER A 552 -4.43 3.78 -40.10
N PRO A 553 -3.41 2.89 -40.08
CA PRO A 553 -2.08 3.23 -40.61
C PRO A 553 -2.15 3.74 -42.04
N TYR A 554 -1.75 5.01 -42.26
CA TYR A 554 -1.71 5.60 -43.58
C TYR A 554 -0.39 5.29 -44.25
N ILE A 555 -0.41 4.42 -45.28
CA ILE A 555 0.78 3.91 -45.92
C ILE A 555 0.72 4.24 -47.40
N MET A 556 1.72 4.97 -47.89
CA MET A 556 1.91 5.29 -49.30
C MET A 556 3.25 4.70 -49.79
N ASP A 557 3.32 4.30 -51.08
CA ASP A 557 4.54 3.75 -51.65
C ASP A 557 5.78 4.63 -51.43
N HIS A 558 5.64 5.95 -51.54
CA HIS A 558 6.76 6.88 -51.37
C HIS A 558 7.24 7.03 -49.90
N PHE A 559 6.48 6.57 -48.92
CA PHE A 559 6.93 6.58 -47.52
C PHE A 559 7.89 5.42 -47.20
N LEU A 560 7.83 4.35 -47.96
CA LEU A 560 8.52 3.09 -47.61
C LEU A 560 10.04 3.27 -47.47
N ALA A 561 10.63 4.12 -48.29
CA ALA A 561 12.07 4.39 -48.26
C ALA A 561 12.48 5.06 -46.92
N ASP A 562 11.63 5.93 -46.33
CA ASP A 562 11.91 6.61 -45.07
C ASP A 562 11.89 5.62 -43.90
N PHE A 563 10.95 4.67 -43.90
CA PHE A 563 10.80 3.67 -42.83
C PHE A 563 11.77 2.50 -42.96
N PHE A 564 12.03 2.00 -44.18
CA PHE A 564 12.74 0.76 -44.44
C PHE A 564 14.10 0.91 -45.12
N GLY A 565 14.39 2.11 -45.66
CA GLY A 565 15.62 2.33 -46.44
C GLY A 565 15.72 1.40 -47.63
N GLU A 566 16.85 0.71 -47.80
CA GLU A 566 17.12 -0.25 -48.90
C GLU A 566 16.19 -1.48 -48.92
N TYR A 567 15.50 -1.76 -47.80
CA TYR A 567 14.57 -2.90 -47.67
C TYR A 567 13.11 -2.54 -48.02
N ALA A 568 12.85 -1.38 -48.61
CA ALA A 568 11.50 -0.89 -48.90
C ALA A 568 10.70 -1.84 -49.82
N GLU A 569 11.31 -2.36 -50.90
CA GLU A 569 10.63 -3.27 -51.80
C GLU A 569 10.36 -4.65 -51.19
N GLU A 570 11.29 -5.14 -50.37
CA GLU A 570 11.04 -6.37 -49.59
C GLU A 570 9.90 -6.17 -48.60
N ALA A 571 9.90 -5.06 -47.87
CA ALA A 571 8.84 -4.74 -46.91
C ALA A 571 7.46 -4.67 -47.59
N ARG A 572 7.40 -4.02 -48.74
CA ARG A 572 6.18 -3.94 -49.56
C ARG A 572 5.66 -5.30 -49.98
N SER A 573 6.50 -6.12 -50.62
CA SER A 573 6.08 -7.44 -51.13
C SER A 573 5.73 -8.44 -50.02
N ARG A 574 6.48 -8.42 -48.90
CA ARG A 574 6.37 -9.39 -47.83
C ARG A 574 5.21 -9.09 -46.89
N PHE A 575 5.01 -7.82 -46.51
CA PHE A 575 4.14 -7.42 -45.39
C PHE A 575 2.90 -6.63 -45.83
N MET A 576 2.77 -6.21 -47.08
CA MET A 576 1.71 -5.30 -47.52
C MET A 576 0.92 -5.82 -48.70
N ASN A 577 -0.29 -5.31 -48.87
CA ASN A 577 -1.16 -5.51 -50.03
C ASN A 577 -1.52 -4.15 -50.62
N PRO A 578 -1.65 -4.02 -51.98
CA PRO A 578 -2.17 -2.82 -52.60
C PRO A 578 -3.59 -2.49 -52.14
N ALA A 579 -3.86 -1.21 -51.84
CA ALA A 579 -5.17 -0.71 -51.43
C ALA A 579 -5.75 0.35 -52.41
N GLY A 580 -5.18 0.48 -53.62
CA GLY A 580 -5.59 1.44 -54.65
C GLY A 580 -4.96 2.83 -54.47
N TYR A 581 -4.85 3.59 -55.57
CA TYR A 581 -4.34 4.98 -55.57
C TYR A 581 -2.97 5.18 -54.92
N GLY A 582 -2.06 4.19 -55.06
CA GLY A 582 -0.74 4.22 -54.41
C GLY A 582 -0.74 3.93 -52.92
N ARG A 583 -1.88 3.62 -52.33
CA ARG A 583 -2.02 3.20 -50.93
C ARG A 583 -1.71 1.73 -50.73
N LEU A 584 -1.17 1.41 -49.61
CA LEU A 584 -0.90 0.05 -49.16
C LEU A 584 -1.63 -0.21 -47.82
N LYS A 585 -1.98 -1.46 -47.57
CA LYS A 585 -2.47 -1.93 -46.26
C LYS A 585 -1.58 -3.08 -45.77
N LEU A 586 -1.31 -3.12 -44.48
CA LEU A 586 -0.60 -4.24 -43.85
C LEU A 586 -1.42 -5.53 -44.00
N LYS A 587 -0.75 -6.64 -44.28
CA LYS A 587 -1.36 -7.96 -44.24
C LYS A 587 -1.85 -8.27 -42.84
N GLU A 588 -2.88 -9.10 -42.71
CA GLU A 588 -3.54 -9.40 -41.43
C GLU A 588 -2.58 -9.90 -40.31
N GLY A 589 -1.54 -10.64 -40.67
CA GLY A 589 -0.49 -11.11 -39.78
C GLY A 589 0.45 -10.00 -39.25
N PHE A 590 0.35 -8.76 -39.76
CA PHE A 590 1.25 -7.64 -39.44
C PHE A 590 0.50 -6.33 -39.17
N ASN A 591 -0.82 -6.41 -38.95
CA ASN A 591 -1.67 -5.24 -38.83
C ASN A 591 -1.73 -4.67 -37.37
N SER A 592 -0.96 -5.23 -36.46
CA SER A 592 -0.79 -4.69 -35.10
C SER A 592 0.67 -4.80 -34.67
N GLN A 593 1.08 -3.95 -33.71
CA GLN A 593 2.44 -3.95 -33.18
C GLN A 593 2.79 -5.27 -32.49
N ARG A 594 1.83 -5.88 -31.81
CA ARG A 594 2.02 -7.16 -31.11
C ARG A 594 2.35 -8.28 -32.12
N LYS A 595 1.57 -8.42 -33.16
CA LYS A 595 1.82 -9.42 -34.22
C LYS A 595 3.19 -9.24 -34.90
N VAL A 596 3.57 -7.98 -35.15
CA VAL A 596 4.90 -7.66 -35.69
C VAL A 596 5.99 -8.12 -34.72
N THR A 597 5.88 -7.76 -33.46
CA THR A 597 6.88 -8.12 -32.46
C THR A 597 6.99 -9.63 -32.25
N GLU A 598 5.86 -10.34 -32.20
CA GLU A 598 5.81 -11.81 -32.09
C GLU A 598 6.45 -12.49 -33.29
N TYR A 599 6.16 -12.02 -34.50
CA TYR A 599 6.79 -12.55 -35.71
C TYR A 599 8.33 -12.42 -35.65
N PHE A 600 8.83 -11.20 -35.34
CA PHE A 600 10.28 -10.96 -35.33
C PHE A 600 10.98 -11.57 -34.09
N ALA A 601 10.27 -11.96 -33.04
CA ALA A 601 10.84 -12.69 -31.91
C ALA A 601 11.36 -14.09 -32.31
N HIS A 602 10.81 -14.68 -33.39
CA HIS A 602 11.23 -15.96 -33.93
C HIS A 602 12.24 -15.85 -35.07
N GLU A 603 12.53 -14.64 -35.52
CA GLU A 603 13.50 -14.39 -36.60
C GLU A 603 14.92 -14.15 -36.04
N MET A 604 15.94 -14.39 -36.85
CA MET A 604 17.33 -14.10 -36.47
C MET A 604 17.51 -12.60 -36.22
N LYS A 605 18.21 -12.26 -35.16
CA LYS A 605 18.60 -10.88 -34.86
C LYS A 605 19.65 -10.39 -35.84
N THR A 606 19.21 -9.64 -36.84
CA THR A 606 20.05 -8.99 -37.85
C THR A 606 19.63 -7.54 -37.99
N SER A 607 20.55 -6.65 -38.39
CA SER A 607 20.23 -5.24 -38.63
C SER A 607 19.08 -5.05 -39.66
N LYS A 608 18.97 -5.97 -40.62
CA LYS A 608 17.85 -6.02 -41.55
C LYS A 608 16.53 -6.27 -40.85
N ASN A 609 16.43 -7.33 -40.01
CA ASN A 609 15.19 -7.68 -39.34
C ASN A 609 14.81 -6.63 -38.28
N GLU A 610 15.79 -6.02 -37.63
CA GLU A 610 15.56 -4.88 -36.71
C GLU A 610 14.99 -3.67 -37.50
N ARG A 611 15.53 -3.36 -38.68
CA ARG A 611 15.01 -2.28 -39.52
C ARG A 611 13.61 -2.56 -40.07
N LEU A 612 13.32 -3.79 -40.48
CA LEU A 612 11.99 -4.20 -40.93
C LEU A 612 10.97 -4.13 -39.79
N CYS A 613 11.33 -4.62 -38.60
CA CYS A 613 10.47 -4.55 -37.41
C CYS A 613 10.18 -3.10 -37.05
N SER A 614 11.20 -2.27 -36.85
CA SER A 614 11.03 -0.86 -36.46
C SER A 614 10.25 -0.05 -37.52
N GLY A 615 10.45 -0.34 -38.81
CA GLY A 615 9.70 0.30 -39.87
C GLY A 615 8.21 -0.05 -39.87
N LEU A 616 7.85 -1.31 -39.65
CA LEU A 616 6.45 -1.74 -39.52
C LEU A 616 5.80 -1.14 -38.24
N MET A 617 6.52 -1.12 -37.13
CA MET A 617 6.04 -0.48 -35.90
C MET A 617 5.76 1.01 -36.13
N GLY A 618 6.68 1.73 -36.78
CA GLY A 618 6.53 3.14 -37.10
C GLY A 618 5.36 3.43 -38.05
N LEU A 619 5.10 2.55 -39.03
CA LEU A 619 3.93 2.68 -39.89
C LEU A 619 2.62 2.52 -39.13
N ILE A 620 2.58 1.59 -38.15
CA ILE A 620 1.39 1.40 -37.29
C ILE A 620 1.18 2.59 -36.38
N ASP A 621 2.24 3.24 -35.91
CA ASP A 621 2.16 4.47 -35.13
C ASP A 621 1.61 5.67 -35.91
N ASN A 622 1.64 5.61 -37.25
CA ASN A 622 1.28 6.74 -38.12
C ASN A 622 -0.24 6.86 -38.31
N VAL A 623 -0.93 7.12 -37.19
CA VAL A 623 -2.36 7.40 -37.15
C VAL A 623 -2.60 8.78 -36.51
N LEU A 624 -3.66 9.49 -36.91
CA LEU A 624 -4.04 10.78 -36.35
C LEU A 624 -5.01 10.63 -35.17
N PHE A 625 -5.89 9.63 -35.24
CA PHE A 625 -6.88 9.32 -34.23
C PHE A 625 -6.78 7.85 -33.82
N ILE A 626 -7.20 7.57 -32.60
CA ILE A 626 -7.32 6.24 -32.01
C ILE A 626 -8.81 6.01 -31.71
N GLU A 627 -9.39 4.93 -32.19
CA GLU A 627 -10.77 4.58 -31.87
C GLU A 627 -10.89 4.25 -30.38
N ASP A 628 -11.95 4.74 -29.73
CA ASP A 628 -12.21 4.43 -28.33
C ASP A 628 -12.47 2.93 -28.14
N PRO A 629 -11.80 2.26 -27.17
CA PRO A 629 -11.94 0.82 -26.98
C PRO A 629 -13.33 0.40 -26.51
N TYR A 630 -14.06 1.30 -25.83
CA TYR A 630 -15.36 1.03 -25.21
C TYR A 630 -16.54 1.60 -26.00
N GLU A 631 -16.33 2.75 -26.66
CA GLU A 631 -17.36 3.44 -27.44
C GLU A 631 -17.02 3.44 -28.93
N LYS A 632 -17.35 2.34 -29.61
CA LYS A 632 -17.06 2.17 -31.04
C LYS A 632 -17.63 3.31 -31.90
N GLY A 633 -16.85 3.74 -32.91
CA GLY A 633 -17.19 4.86 -33.76
C GLY A 633 -16.91 6.25 -33.15
N LYS A 634 -16.33 6.30 -31.95
CA LYS A 634 -15.79 7.52 -31.34
C LYS A 634 -14.27 7.47 -31.25
N TYR A 635 -13.64 8.63 -31.22
CA TYR A 635 -12.21 8.72 -31.47
C TYR A 635 -11.51 9.70 -30.54
N HIS A 636 -10.27 9.38 -30.18
CA HIS A 636 -9.35 10.27 -29.46
C HIS A 636 -8.26 10.76 -30.43
N PRO A 637 -7.88 12.04 -30.40
CA PRO A 637 -6.69 12.46 -31.12
C PRO A 637 -5.47 11.79 -30.49
N ARG A 638 -4.59 11.26 -31.37
CA ARG A 638 -3.30 10.73 -30.87
C ARG A 638 -2.51 11.86 -30.25
N ILE A 639 -2.01 11.64 -29.04
CA ILE A 639 -1.12 12.62 -28.40
C ILE A 639 0.15 12.81 -29.24
N THR A 640 0.72 14.00 -29.28
CA THR A 640 1.88 14.31 -30.15
C THR A 640 1.65 14.01 -31.64
N ALA A 641 0.51 14.42 -32.17
CA ALA A 641 0.16 14.16 -33.57
C ALA A 641 1.09 14.91 -34.54
N GLN A 642 2.29 14.38 -34.76
CA GLN A 642 3.02 14.61 -36.02
C GLN A 642 2.58 13.56 -37.02
N TYR A 643 1.92 13.98 -38.06
CA TYR A 643 1.32 13.12 -39.03
C TYR A 643 2.04 13.29 -40.35
N SER A 644 2.54 12.21 -40.91
CA SER A 644 3.18 12.19 -42.24
C SER A 644 2.15 11.81 -43.29
N TYR A 645 1.90 12.70 -44.23
CA TYR A 645 1.10 12.44 -45.44
C TYR A 645 1.98 12.10 -46.60
#